data_f697176bea8b5ab3652885551a66bda4
#
_entry.id   f697176bea8b5ab3652885551a66bda4
#
_cell.length_a   1.000
_cell.length_b   1.000
_cell.length_c   1.000
_cell.angle_alpha   90.00
_cell.angle_beta   90.00
_cell.angle_gamma   90.00
#
_symmetry.space_group_name_H-M   'P 1'
#
loop_
_entity.id
_entity.type
_entity.pdbx_description
1 polymer ?
#
loop_
_entity_poly.entity_id
_entity_poly.type
_entity_poly.pdbx_seq_one_letter_code
_entity_poly.pdbx_strand_id
1 'polypeptide(L)'
;MELETLCIHGGKAGTDKSGAISTPIYQTATYAHPALGQSTGYDYTRDTNPTRDVLEETMAKLEGGAAALAFSSGMAAATALMEMFSPGDHIVASDDLYGGSWRLFSRISMKNGLAFDWTDTSDPAKVEALIRPETKAVFIETPTNPLMHVFDIRAIADITRKHDLLLIVDNTFLSPVFQRPLELGADIVLHSATKYLAGHNDTVAGMLVCRTDELAEKLKFIRLTTGAALAPFDSWLVLRGLKTLSVRLKKQEETARQIALWLASCPKIGKVHYPGLPGHKGHGISLRQASGFGAMISFEVTEAAGGEQLVRTILEGVKLIRFAESLGGTETLITYPTTQTHAAIPEEERNARGITNRLLRLSVGLENANDLITDLARAMGIAVGLDASYRFDEIIDRTSTGSLKVDFAEARGKPADVLPMWVADMDFRCPPAVTAALRKMTEHAIYGYSEPKPGYFEAVRNWFSRRHHWDVKEEWLVKTPGVVFALCAAIRALTKEGDAILIQPPVYYPFSASIRDNRRRLVSNQLVLRDGRYTIDLVDFERKIIDNHVKLFILCNPHNPVGRIWTKAELTAMADICLIHDVKIVSDEIHADFAFPGHAYTPFGTLGEPYLRKAVICTAPSKTFNLAGLQVSNIFIADGEIRRKFRQEINATGYSQMNMAGLVAAQAAYEDGEAWFDALQVYLTGNLAILRQFTEERLPGVTLIEPEGTYLPWLDFSGTGMKGKTLDDFIVNEAGLWLDDGEIFGPGGEGFQRINIACPAATLKQALGQLEAALKKRKNN
;
A
#
# COMPACT_ATOMS: atom_id res chain seq x y z
N MET A 1 -23.00 -16.35 17.57
CA MET A 1 -21.61 -15.95 17.91
C MET A 1 -20.93 -15.52 16.62
N GLU A 2 -20.11 -14.47 16.69
CA GLU A 2 -19.29 -14.03 15.55
C GLU A 2 -18.21 -15.08 15.21
N LEU A 3 -17.73 -15.08 14.00
CA LEU A 3 -16.81 -16.11 13.48
C LEU A 3 -15.53 -16.23 14.29
N GLU A 4 -14.93 -15.11 14.69
CA GLU A 4 -13.72 -15.08 15.51
C GLU A 4 -13.92 -15.77 16.86
N THR A 5 -15.10 -15.59 17.45
CA THR A 5 -15.47 -16.28 18.70
C THR A 5 -15.70 -17.75 18.47
N LEU A 6 -16.30 -18.14 17.34
CA LEU A 6 -16.48 -19.55 16.95
C LEU A 6 -15.15 -20.26 16.71
N CYS A 7 -14.16 -19.58 16.12
CA CYS A 7 -12.80 -20.12 15.97
C CYS A 7 -12.18 -20.55 17.30
N ILE A 8 -12.51 -19.86 18.41
CA ILE A 8 -11.94 -20.10 19.73
C ILE A 8 -12.81 -21.03 20.57
N HIS A 9 -14.15 -20.88 20.48
CA HIS A 9 -15.12 -21.49 21.39
C HIS A 9 -16.20 -22.33 20.68
N GLY A 10 -16.00 -22.68 19.40
CA GLY A 10 -17.01 -23.40 18.61
C GLY A 10 -17.35 -24.78 19.20
N GLY A 11 -16.34 -25.54 19.60
CA GLY A 11 -16.56 -26.83 20.25
C GLY A 11 -16.71 -26.72 21.76
N LYS A 12 -17.53 -27.59 22.31
CA LYS A 12 -17.67 -27.68 23.78
C LYS A 12 -16.47 -28.42 24.36
N ALA A 13 -15.58 -27.71 25.05
CA ALA A 13 -14.61 -28.31 25.96
C ALA A 13 -15.34 -28.94 27.18
N GLY A 14 -16.26 -29.88 26.93
CA GLY A 14 -17.33 -30.16 27.89
C GLY A 14 -17.26 -31.46 28.66
N THR A 15 -16.19 -32.27 28.52
CA THR A 15 -16.08 -33.54 29.26
C THR A 15 -14.90 -33.58 30.23
N ASP A 16 -14.06 -32.57 30.21
CA ASP A 16 -12.91 -32.53 31.11
C ASP A 16 -13.26 -31.91 32.47
N LYS A 17 -13.28 -32.74 33.50
CA LYS A 17 -13.51 -32.34 34.89
C LYS A 17 -12.37 -31.49 35.47
N SER A 18 -11.23 -31.41 34.80
CA SER A 18 -10.06 -30.65 35.27
C SER A 18 -10.21 -29.15 35.10
N GLY A 19 -11.13 -28.68 34.24
CA GLY A 19 -11.27 -27.28 33.86
C GLY A 19 -10.19 -26.78 32.93
N ALA A 20 -9.53 -27.63 32.16
CA ALA A 20 -8.48 -27.26 31.21
C ALA A 20 -9.01 -26.30 30.15
N ILE A 21 -8.32 -25.17 29.94
CA ILE A 21 -8.66 -24.17 28.91
C ILE A 21 -8.39 -24.72 27.50
N SER A 22 -7.31 -25.48 27.34
CA SER A 22 -7.01 -26.17 26.06
C SER A 22 -7.65 -27.53 26.06
N THR A 23 -8.23 -27.95 24.95
CA THR A 23 -8.84 -29.28 24.80
C THR A 23 -7.78 -30.37 25.06
N PRO A 24 -8.02 -31.28 25.98
CA PRO A 24 -7.11 -32.41 26.24
C PRO A 24 -6.99 -33.34 25.03
N ILE A 25 -5.84 -34.00 24.87
CA ILE A 25 -5.64 -35.02 23.85
C ILE A 25 -5.97 -36.39 24.45
N TYR A 26 -7.06 -36.98 23.97
CA TYR A 26 -7.43 -38.35 24.36
C TYR A 26 -6.78 -39.36 23.42
N GLN A 27 -5.48 -39.61 23.66
CA GLN A 27 -4.66 -40.53 22.85
C GLN A 27 -4.89 -41.97 23.27
N THR A 28 -6.06 -42.51 22.93
CA THR A 28 -6.45 -43.90 23.23
C THR A 28 -7.19 -44.54 22.03
N ALA A 29 -7.10 -45.82 21.86
CA ALA A 29 -7.84 -46.57 20.82
C ALA A 29 -9.21 -47.07 21.33
N THR A 30 -9.33 -47.37 22.61
CA THR A 30 -10.51 -48.04 23.19
C THR A 30 -10.88 -47.43 24.55
N TYR A 31 -12.13 -47.66 24.95
CA TYR A 31 -12.69 -47.11 26.19
C TYR A 31 -13.36 -48.26 26.97
N ALA A 32 -13.32 -48.15 28.31
CA ALA A 32 -13.96 -49.13 29.19
C ALA A 32 -15.46 -48.93 29.28
N HIS A 33 -16.22 -49.98 29.13
CA HIS A 33 -17.67 -49.95 29.34
C HIS A 33 -18.00 -50.03 30.85
N PRO A 34 -18.95 -49.23 31.36
CA PRO A 34 -19.38 -49.29 32.78
C PRO A 34 -20.01 -50.61 33.17
N ALA A 35 -20.79 -51.22 32.24
CA ALA A 35 -21.44 -52.53 32.41
C ALA A 35 -21.86 -53.12 31.06
N LEU A 36 -22.32 -54.36 31.03
CA LEU A 36 -22.87 -54.99 29.83
C LEU A 36 -24.06 -54.19 29.30
N GLY A 37 -23.95 -53.80 28.02
CA GLY A 37 -24.97 -52.99 27.36
C GLY A 37 -24.94 -51.51 27.72
N GLN A 38 -23.95 -51.02 28.46
CA GLN A 38 -23.77 -49.61 28.82
C GLN A 38 -22.48 -49.06 28.18
N SER A 39 -22.55 -47.86 27.63
CA SER A 39 -21.41 -47.13 27.09
C SER A 39 -21.31 -45.77 27.77
N THR A 40 -20.09 -45.22 27.80
CA THR A 40 -19.83 -43.84 28.22
C THR A 40 -20.14 -42.83 27.10
N GLY A 41 -20.56 -43.33 25.92
CA GLY A 41 -20.68 -42.57 24.68
C GLY A 41 -19.44 -42.70 23.78
N TYR A 42 -18.39 -43.36 24.31
CA TYR A 42 -17.14 -43.64 23.57
C TYR A 42 -16.80 -45.11 23.74
N ASP A 43 -16.61 -45.79 22.64
CA ASP A 43 -16.28 -47.21 22.61
C ASP A 43 -14.93 -47.46 21.92
N TYR A 44 -14.74 -46.82 20.77
CA TYR A 44 -13.53 -47.00 19.95
C TYR A 44 -13.20 -45.73 19.14
N THR A 45 -11.95 -45.31 19.15
CA THR A 45 -11.49 -44.04 18.56
C THR A 45 -11.72 -43.94 17.04
N ARG A 46 -11.76 -45.01 16.29
CA ARG A 46 -12.12 -45.01 14.87
C ARG A 46 -13.55 -44.47 14.63
N ASP A 47 -14.47 -44.70 15.55
CA ASP A 47 -15.83 -44.14 15.51
C ASP A 47 -15.85 -42.73 16.10
N THR A 48 -15.65 -42.61 17.43
CA THR A 48 -15.72 -41.36 18.19
C THR A 48 -14.50 -41.17 19.09
N ASN A 49 -14.06 -39.93 19.25
CA ASN A 49 -12.99 -39.58 20.16
C ASN A 49 -13.19 -38.17 20.70
N PRO A 50 -13.10 -37.92 22.02
CA PRO A 50 -13.43 -36.61 22.59
C PRO A 50 -12.66 -35.44 21.99
N THR A 51 -11.37 -35.62 21.60
CA THR A 51 -10.57 -34.56 20.99
C THR A 51 -11.06 -34.25 19.58
N ARG A 52 -11.37 -35.29 18.76
CA ARG A 52 -11.87 -35.13 17.40
C ARG A 52 -13.28 -34.54 17.38
N ASP A 53 -14.14 -34.93 18.33
CA ASP A 53 -15.53 -34.43 18.41
C ASP A 53 -15.54 -32.92 18.64
N VAL A 54 -14.62 -32.35 19.45
CA VAL A 54 -14.50 -30.89 19.62
C VAL A 54 -14.11 -30.21 18.30
N LEU A 55 -13.23 -30.80 17.50
CA LEU A 55 -12.88 -30.31 16.17
C LEU A 55 -14.08 -30.35 15.22
N GLU A 56 -14.79 -31.47 15.18
CA GLU A 56 -15.96 -31.68 14.31
C GLU A 56 -17.07 -30.70 14.67
N GLU A 57 -17.37 -30.53 15.97
CA GLU A 57 -18.36 -29.53 16.43
C GLU A 57 -17.95 -28.10 16.07
N THR A 58 -16.66 -27.77 16.22
CA THR A 58 -16.14 -26.44 15.85
C THR A 58 -16.34 -26.17 14.36
N MET A 59 -15.98 -27.13 13.50
CA MET A 59 -16.08 -26.97 12.06
C MET A 59 -17.52 -26.93 11.57
N ALA A 60 -18.42 -27.73 12.15
CA ALA A 60 -19.84 -27.65 11.84
C ALA A 60 -20.39 -26.23 12.08
N LYS A 61 -20.05 -25.63 13.22
CA LYS A 61 -20.48 -24.25 13.55
C LYS A 61 -19.83 -23.19 12.67
N LEU A 62 -18.55 -23.34 12.31
CA LEU A 62 -17.86 -22.39 11.44
C LEU A 62 -18.47 -22.35 10.04
N GLU A 63 -18.80 -23.48 9.46
CA GLU A 63 -19.45 -23.57 8.14
C GLU A 63 -20.97 -23.40 8.19
N GLY A 64 -21.59 -23.45 9.39
CA GLY A 64 -23.05 -23.41 9.53
C GLY A 64 -23.75 -24.69 9.13
N GLY A 65 -23.09 -25.85 9.25
CA GLY A 65 -23.63 -27.17 8.97
C GLY A 65 -24.26 -27.85 10.18
N ALA A 66 -25.04 -28.92 9.92
CA ALA A 66 -25.61 -29.77 10.97
C ALA A 66 -24.52 -30.59 11.67
N ALA A 67 -23.58 -31.15 10.91
CA ALA A 67 -22.46 -31.92 11.43
C ALA A 67 -21.22 -31.80 10.55
N ALA A 68 -20.02 -32.03 11.13
CA ALA A 68 -18.77 -32.16 10.41
C ALA A 68 -18.07 -33.48 10.78
N LEU A 69 -17.24 -33.96 9.88
CA LEU A 69 -16.50 -35.21 10.01
C LEU A 69 -15.03 -35.00 9.65
N ALA A 70 -14.13 -35.43 10.52
CA ALA A 70 -12.69 -35.30 10.34
C ALA A 70 -12.04 -36.57 9.80
N PHE A 71 -11.21 -36.43 8.75
CA PHE A 71 -10.56 -37.49 8.00
C PHE A 71 -9.05 -37.36 8.06
N SER A 72 -8.34 -38.49 7.86
CA SER A 72 -6.85 -38.53 7.90
C SER A 72 -6.18 -37.71 6.78
N SER A 73 -6.90 -37.24 5.78
CA SER A 73 -6.43 -36.31 4.75
C SER A 73 -7.60 -35.74 3.96
N GLY A 74 -7.38 -34.65 3.20
CA GLY A 74 -8.37 -34.14 2.24
C GLY A 74 -8.76 -35.20 1.19
N MET A 75 -7.79 -36.00 0.73
CA MET A 75 -8.05 -37.08 -0.20
C MET A 75 -8.87 -38.22 0.43
N ALA A 76 -8.69 -38.53 1.72
CA ALA A 76 -9.53 -39.50 2.44
C ALA A 76 -10.97 -38.98 2.56
N ALA A 77 -11.17 -37.69 2.77
CA ALA A 77 -12.48 -37.05 2.74
C ALA A 77 -13.13 -37.10 1.35
N ALA A 78 -12.38 -36.78 0.29
CA ALA A 78 -12.87 -36.90 -1.09
C ALA A 78 -13.20 -38.36 -1.49
N THR A 79 -12.41 -39.34 -1.02
CA THR A 79 -12.68 -40.75 -1.26
C THR A 79 -13.99 -41.14 -0.56
N ALA A 80 -14.18 -40.76 0.70
CA ALA A 80 -15.43 -41.05 1.42
C ALA A 80 -16.66 -40.43 0.74
N LEU A 81 -16.55 -39.28 0.10
CA LEU A 81 -17.61 -38.72 -0.72
C LEU A 81 -17.93 -39.60 -1.91
N MET A 82 -16.94 -40.13 -2.60
CA MET A 82 -17.16 -41.00 -3.77
C MET A 82 -17.80 -42.33 -3.38
N GLU A 83 -17.53 -42.86 -2.20
CA GLU A 83 -18.17 -44.08 -1.66
C GLU A 83 -19.68 -43.88 -1.31
N MET A 84 -20.19 -42.66 -1.34
CA MET A 84 -21.65 -42.41 -1.23
C MET A 84 -22.44 -42.84 -2.47
N PHE A 85 -21.77 -42.94 -3.62
CA PHE A 85 -22.38 -43.19 -4.91
C PHE A 85 -22.20 -44.66 -5.33
N SER A 86 -23.13 -45.14 -6.11
CA SER A 86 -23.16 -46.51 -6.62
C SER A 86 -22.58 -46.59 -8.05
N PRO A 87 -22.08 -47.77 -8.47
CA PRO A 87 -21.73 -47.99 -9.88
C PRO A 87 -22.86 -47.61 -10.81
N GLY A 88 -22.58 -46.82 -11.84
CA GLY A 88 -23.56 -46.26 -12.77
C GLY A 88 -24.00 -44.85 -12.45
N ASP A 89 -23.79 -44.35 -11.23
CA ASP A 89 -24.06 -42.96 -10.90
C ASP A 89 -23.10 -41.98 -11.64
N HIS A 90 -23.65 -40.85 -12.01
CA HIS A 90 -22.95 -39.81 -12.76
C HIS A 90 -22.74 -38.54 -11.91
N ILE A 91 -21.58 -37.91 -12.06
CA ILE A 91 -21.19 -36.67 -11.39
C ILE A 91 -20.71 -35.68 -12.43
N VAL A 92 -21.26 -34.45 -12.42
CA VAL A 92 -20.70 -33.31 -13.17
C VAL A 92 -19.63 -32.62 -12.29
N ALA A 93 -18.42 -32.47 -12.82
CA ALA A 93 -17.31 -31.90 -12.08
C ALA A 93 -16.69 -30.73 -12.84
N SER A 94 -16.13 -29.74 -12.10
CA SER A 94 -15.32 -28.69 -12.69
C SER A 94 -14.12 -29.28 -13.43
N ASP A 95 -13.77 -28.69 -14.57
CA ASP A 95 -12.62 -29.11 -15.38
C ASP A 95 -11.28 -28.61 -14.77
N ASP A 96 -11.30 -27.56 -13.96
CA ASP A 96 -10.16 -27.05 -13.21
C ASP A 96 -10.33 -27.41 -11.71
N LEU A 97 -9.74 -28.55 -11.33
CA LEU A 97 -9.74 -29.11 -9.97
C LEU A 97 -8.33 -29.42 -9.50
N TYR A 98 -8.17 -29.53 -8.20
CA TYR A 98 -6.94 -30.07 -7.61
C TYR A 98 -6.54 -31.40 -8.30
N GLY A 99 -5.28 -31.50 -8.73
CA GLY A 99 -4.79 -32.68 -9.46
C GLY A 99 -4.98 -34.03 -8.73
N GLY A 100 -5.02 -33.99 -7.38
CA GLY A 100 -5.37 -35.18 -6.57
C GLY A 100 -6.83 -35.63 -6.73
N SER A 101 -7.78 -34.68 -6.74
CA SER A 101 -9.21 -34.97 -6.97
C SER A 101 -9.42 -35.47 -8.38
N TRP A 102 -8.80 -34.83 -9.39
CA TRP A 102 -8.84 -35.32 -10.77
C TRP A 102 -8.34 -36.78 -10.89
N ARG A 103 -7.17 -37.09 -10.25
CA ARG A 103 -6.59 -38.43 -10.23
C ARG A 103 -7.50 -39.45 -9.56
N LEU A 104 -8.11 -39.11 -8.42
CA LEU A 104 -9.08 -39.97 -7.73
C LEU A 104 -10.27 -40.29 -8.65
N PHE A 105 -10.88 -39.26 -9.21
CA PHE A 105 -12.09 -39.41 -10.02
C PHE A 105 -11.81 -40.18 -11.32
N SER A 106 -10.77 -39.79 -12.09
CA SER A 106 -10.46 -40.37 -13.39
C SER A 106 -9.80 -41.74 -13.32
N ARG A 107 -9.10 -42.09 -12.22
CA ARG A 107 -8.34 -43.37 -12.17
C ARG A 107 -8.93 -44.41 -11.21
N ILE A 108 -9.60 -43.95 -10.15
CA ILE A 108 -10.14 -44.85 -9.11
C ILE A 108 -11.65 -44.90 -9.19
N SER A 109 -12.36 -43.76 -9.11
CA SER A 109 -13.81 -43.73 -9.05
C SER A 109 -14.44 -44.23 -10.37
N MET A 110 -13.91 -43.83 -11.52
CA MET A 110 -14.36 -44.34 -12.81
C MET A 110 -14.10 -45.85 -12.95
N LYS A 111 -12.96 -46.35 -12.46
CA LYS A 111 -12.67 -47.79 -12.41
C LYS A 111 -13.70 -48.55 -11.54
N ASN A 112 -14.22 -47.90 -10.51
CA ASN A 112 -15.24 -48.46 -9.61
C ASN A 112 -16.67 -48.28 -10.15
N GLY A 113 -16.82 -47.79 -11.38
CA GLY A 113 -18.09 -47.72 -12.11
C GLY A 113 -18.81 -46.38 -12.01
N LEU A 114 -18.25 -45.33 -11.42
CA LEU A 114 -18.81 -43.99 -11.48
C LEU A 114 -18.54 -43.36 -12.85
N ALA A 115 -19.43 -42.51 -13.31
CA ALA A 115 -19.28 -41.74 -14.53
C ALA A 115 -19.05 -40.23 -14.20
N PHE A 116 -18.17 -39.56 -14.96
CA PHE A 116 -17.90 -38.16 -14.81
C PHE A 116 -17.94 -37.42 -16.13
N ASP A 117 -18.59 -36.24 -16.13
CA ASP A 117 -18.44 -35.23 -17.17
C ASP A 117 -17.76 -33.97 -16.57
N TRP A 118 -16.76 -33.44 -17.29
CA TRP A 118 -15.94 -32.29 -16.87
C TRP A 118 -16.35 -31.07 -17.67
N THR A 119 -16.58 -29.95 -16.99
CA THR A 119 -16.99 -28.74 -17.67
C THR A 119 -16.48 -27.46 -16.95
N ASP A 120 -16.41 -26.39 -17.72
CA ASP A 120 -16.23 -25.04 -17.17
C ASP A 120 -17.50 -24.65 -16.39
N THR A 121 -17.44 -24.80 -15.07
CA THR A 121 -18.56 -24.49 -14.17
C THR A 121 -18.74 -22.98 -13.91
N SER A 122 -17.98 -22.11 -14.59
CA SER A 122 -18.25 -20.67 -14.60
C SER A 122 -19.49 -20.30 -15.40
N ASP A 123 -19.95 -21.22 -16.28
CA ASP A 123 -21.18 -21.10 -17.04
C ASP A 123 -22.22 -22.12 -16.53
N PRO A 124 -23.19 -21.71 -15.71
CA PRO A 124 -24.22 -22.62 -15.19
C PRO A 124 -25.00 -23.36 -16.27
N ALA A 125 -25.18 -22.78 -17.46
CA ALA A 125 -25.88 -23.43 -18.56
C ALA A 125 -25.15 -24.69 -19.08
N LYS A 126 -23.81 -24.67 -19.06
CA LYS A 126 -23.00 -25.84 -19.42
C LYS A 126 -23.15 -26.97 -18.40
N VAL A 127 -23.25 -26.62 -17.12
CA VAL A 127 -23.49 -27.60 -16.05
C VAL A 127 -24.86 -28.26 -16.25
N GLU A 128 -25.92 -27.47 -16.47
CA GLU A 128 -27.27 -27.97 -16.66
C GLU A 128 -27.40 -28.85 -17.91
N ALA A 129 -26.69 -28.52 -19.00
CA ALA A 129 -26.70 -29.29 -20.23
C ALA A 129 -26.08 -30.69 -20.11
N LEU A 130 -25.27 -30.97 -19.08
CA LEU A 130 -24.65 -32.27 -18.82
C LEU A 130 -25.46 -33.16 -17.85
N ILE A 131 -26.54 -32.61 -17.27
CA ILE A 131 -27.39 -33.37 -16.35
C ILE A 131 -28.18 -34.40 -17.11
N ARG A 132 -28.14 -35.64 -16.61
CA ARG A 132 -28.85 -36.81 -17.15
C ARG A 132 -29.49 -37.61 -16.01
N PRO A 133 -30.36 -38.59 -16.27
CA PRO A 133 -31.09 -39.32 -15.23
C PRO A 133 -30.20 -39.98 -14.18
N GLU A 134 -28.99 -40.41 -14.57
CA GLU A 134 -28.00 -41.03 -13.69
C GLU A 134 -27.21 -40.00 -12.86
N THR A 135 -27.34 -38.70 -13.14
CA THR A 135 -26.62 -37.66 -12.40
C THR A 135 -27.10 -37.61 -10.96
N LYS A 136 -26.16 -37.61 -10.01
CA LYS A 136 -26.42 -37.56 -8.56
C LYS A 136 -25.82 -36.36 -7.88
N ALA A 137 -24.75 -35.79 -8.45
CA ALA A 137 -24.09 -34.65 -7.84
C ALA A 137 -23.41 -33.73 -8.86
N VAL A 138 -23.21 -32.48 -8.43
CA VAL A 138 -22.29 -31.54 -9.04
C VAL A 138 -21.14 -31.26 -8.03
N PHE A 139 -19.91 -31.42 -8.47
CA PHE A 139 -18.71 -31.18 -7.66
C PHE A 139 -17.94 -29.96 -8.20
N ILE A 140 -17.80 -28.94 -7.40
CA ILE A 140 -17.05 -27.69 -7.77
C ILE A 140 -15.96 -27.35 -6.75
N GLU A 141 -14.89 -26.73 -7.24
CA GLU A 141 -13.83 -26.12 -6.43
C GLU A 141 -13.78 -24.62 -6.76
N THR A 142 -13.95 -23.75 -5.76
CA THR A 142 -14.00 -22.30 -6.01
C THR A 142 -13.46 -21.48 -4.83
N PRO A 143 -12.40 -20.63 -5.04
CA PRO A 143 -11.59 -20.53 -6.26
C PRO A 143 -10.82 -21.79 -6.60
N THR A 144 -10.58 -22.02 -7.89
CA THR A 144 -9.91 -23.24 -8.39
C THR A 144 -8.39 -23.22 -8.15
N ASN A 145 -7.79 -24.39 -8.14
CA ASN A 145 -6.34 -24.61 -8.10
C ASN A 145 -5.85 -25.18 -9.45
N PRO A 146 -4.98 -24.48 -10.23
CA PRO A 146 -4.18 -23.32 -9.83
C PRO A 146 -4.66 -21.98 -10.39
N LEU A 147 -5.69 -21.93 -11.24
CA LEU A 147 -6.01 -20.75 -12.06
C LEU A 147 -6.89 -19.71 -11.35
N MET A 148 -7.32 -19.98 -10.11
CA MET A 148 -8.16 -19.08 -9.32
C MET A 148 -9.50 -18.72 -9.97
N HIS A 149 -10.08 -19.59 -10.81
CA HIS A 149 -11.41 -19.37 -11.35
C HIS A 149 -12.43 -19.34 -10.20
N VAL A 150 -13.41 -18.45 -10.32
CA VAL A 150 -14.46 -18.29 -9.30
C VAL A 150 -15.80 -18.61 -9.94
N PHE A 151 -16.55 -19.52 -9.31
CA PHE A 151 -17.87 -19.95 -9.76
C PHE A 151 -18.97 -19.44 -8.84
N ASP A 152 -20.14 -19.14 -9.39
CA ASP A 152 -21.30 -18.67 -8.63
C ASP A 152 -21.99 -19.85 -7.98
N ILE A 153 -21.72 -20.05 -6.68
CA ILE A 153 -22.26 -21.20 -5.92
C ILE A 153 -23.79 -21.19 -5.89
N ARG A 154 -24.42 -19.99 -5.77
CA ARG A 154 -25.91 -19.89 -5.76
C ARG A 154 -26.50 -20.29 -7.07
N ALA A 155 -25.94 -19.86 -8.18
CA ALA A 155 -26.41 -20.22 -9.51
C ALA A 155 -26.34 -21.74 -9.75
N ILE A 156 -25.26 -22.39 -9.31
CA ILE A 156 -25.14 -23.86 -9.38
C ILE A 156 -26.12 -24.55 -8.42
N ALA A 157 -26.28 -24.02 -7.20
CA ALA A 157 -27.22 -24.55 -6.21
C ALA A 157 -28.69 -24.52 -6.70
N ASP A 158 -29.05 -23.48 -7.44
CA ASP A 158 -30.40 -23.39 -8.03
C ASP A 158 -30.62 -24.48 -9.08
N ILE A 159 -29.60 -24.82 -9.87
CA ILE A 159 -29.66 -25.95 -10.84
C ILE A 159 -29.70 -27.26 -10.11
N THR A 160 -28.83 -27.55 -9.16
CA THR A 160 -28.81 -28.83 -8.44
C THR A 160 -30.13 -29.06 -7.70
N ARG A 161 -30.71 -28.04 -7.09
CA ARG A 161 -32.01 -28.10 -6.41
C ARG A 161 -33.16 -28.41 -7.40
N LYS A 162 -33.13 -27.78 -8.57
CA LYS A 162 -34.13 -28.04 -9.64
C LYS A 162 -34.16 -29.49 -10.09
N HIS A 163 -33.01 -30.16 -10.10
CA HIS A 163 -32.84 -31.54 -10.58
C HIS A 163 -32.66 -32.57 -9.45
N ASP A 164 -32.88 -32.19 -8.18
CA ASP A 164 -32.74 -33.07 -7.00
C ASP A 164 -31.34 -33.71 -6.90
N LEU A 165 -30.29 -32.90 -7.12
CA LEU A 165 -28.87 -33.29 -7.09
C LEU A 165 -28.17 -32.72 -5.87
N LEU A 166 -27.11 -33.40 -5.42
CA LEU A 166 -26.21 -32.85 -4.40
C LEU A 166 -25.24 -31.82 -4.99
N LEU A 167 -25.08 -30.69 -4.31
CA LEU A 167 -23.99 -29.76 -4.59
C LEU A 167 -22.87 -29.96 -3.56
N ILE A 168 -21.68 -30.34 -4.04
CA ILE A 168 -20.47 -30.55 -3.26
C ILE A 168 -19.48 -29.43 -3.63
N VAL A 169 -19.00 -28.71 -2.63
CA VAL A 169 -18.07 -27.57 -2.83
C VAL A 169 -16.77 -27.79 -2.05
N ASP A 170 -15.65 -27.83 -2.76
CA ASP A 170 -14.34 -27.73 -2.11
C ASP A 170 -14.03 -26.25 -1.81
N ASN A 171 -14.02 -25.90 -0.51
CA ASN A 171 -13.81 -24.55 0.00
C ASN A 171 -12.42 -24.39 0.66
N THR A 172 -11.45 -25.19 0.26
CA THR A 172 -10.11 -25.21 0.86
C THR A 172 -9.40 -23.86 0.80
N PHE A 173 -9.58 -23.08 -0.29
CA PHE A 173 -8.83 -21.83 -0.49
C PHE A 173 -9.37 -20.64 0.29
N LEU A 174 -10.66 -20.57 0.55
CA LEU A 174 -11.29 -19.45 1.25
C LEU A 174 -11.60 -19.74 2.72
N SER A 175 -11.77 -21.02 3.06
CA SER A 175 -12.21 -21.45 4.39
C SER A 175 -13.52 -20.79 4.85
N PRO A 176 -14.12 -21.19 5.97
CA PRO A 176 -15.34 -20.53 6.46
C PRO A 176 -15.14 -19.06 6.87
N VAL A 177 -13.89 -18.58 6.95
CA VAL A 177 -13.61 -17.17 7.24
C VAL A 177 -14.06 -16.24 6.12
N PHE A 178 -13.83 -16.63 4.88
CA PHE A 178 -14.17 -15.78 3.73
C PHE A 178 -15.38 -16.27 2.95
N GLN A 179 -15.68 -17.58 2.94
CA GLN A 179 -16.78 -18.14 2.17
C GLN A 179 -17.45 -19.28 2.92
N ARG A 180 -18.78 -19.31 2.91
CA ARG A 180 -19.61 -20.34 3.55
C ARG A 180 -20.56 -20.98 2.52
N PRO A 181 -20.12 -22.01 1.80
CA PRO A 181 -20.91 -22.60 0.72
C PRO A 181 -22.27 -23.15 1.15
N LEU A 182 -22.42 -23.66 2.39
CA LEU A 182 -23.72 -24.14 2.90
C LEU A 182 -24.77 -23.02 2.93
N GLU A 183 -24.39 -21.80 3.30
CA GLU A 183 -25.27 -20.62 3.28
C GLU A 183 -25.62 -20.17 1.86
N LEU A 184 -24.81 -20.58 0.88
CA LEU A 184 -25.01 -20.29 -0.54
C LEU A 184 -25.79 -21.41 -1.29
N GLY A 185 -26.08 -22.54 -0.61
CA GLY A 185 -26.90 -23.59 -1.15
C GLY A 185 -26.19 -24.92 -1.38
N ALA A 186 -24.91 -25.06 -1.04
CA ALA A 186 -24.22 -26.37 -1.09
C ALA A 186 -24.80 -27.36 -0.07
N ASP A 187 -24.68 -28.66 -0.33
CA ASP A 187 -25.13 -29.73 0.57
C ASP A 187 -23.98 -30.27 1.41
N ILE A 188 -22.80 -30.36 0.80
CA ILE A 188 -21.59 -30.84 1.46
C ILE A 188 -20.43 -29.88 1.12
N VAL A 189 -19.65 -29.48 2.13
CA VAL A 189 -18.44 -28.73 1.95
C VAL A 189 -17.24 -29.61 2.29
N LEU A 190 -16.27 -29.66 1.39
CA LEU A 190 -15.00 -30.32 1.59
C LEU A 190 -13.91 -29.29 1.92
N HIS A 191 -13.02 -29.68 2.84
CA HIS A 191 -11.77 -28.98 3.09
C HIS A 191 -10.59 -29.95 3.18
N SER A 192 -9.50 -29.62 2.50
CA SER A 192 -8.20 -30.08 2.94
C SER A 192 -7.79 -29.31 4.19
N ALA A 193 -8.05 -29.86 5.36
CA ALA A 193 -7.73 -29.20 6.64
C ALA A 193 -6.20 -29.07 6.87
N THR A 194 -5.40 -29.80 6.10
CA THR A 194 -3.94 -29.65 5.97
C THR A 194 -3.52 -28.19 5.69
N LYS A 195 -4.39 -27.41 5.03
CA LYS A 195 -4.12 -26.08 4.50
C LYS A 195 -4.41 -25.00 5.55
N TYR A 196 -5.18 -23.99 5.21
CA TYR A 196 -5.49 -22.84 6.09
C TYR A 196 -6.06 -23.22 7.45
N LEU A 197 -6.85 -24.32 7.55
CA LEU A 197 -7.48 -24.70 8.81
C LEU A 197 -6.42 -25.07 9.88
N ALA A 198 -5.48 -25.97 9.56
CA ALA A 198 -4.32 -26.24 10.42
C ALA A 198 -3.31 -25.08 10.40
N GLY A 199 -2.92 -24.64 9.19
CA GLY A 199 -2.20 -23.41 8.94
C GLY A 199 -0.73 -23.33 9.36
N HIS A 200 -0.11 -24.45 9.75
CA HIS A 200 1.26 -24.48 10.27
C HIS A 200 2.17 -25.49 9.58
N ASN A 201 1.74 -26.09 8.46
CA ASN A 201 2.50 -27.08 7.67
C ASN A 201 2.95 -28.33 8.50
N ASP A 202 2.26 -28.66 9.57
CA ASP A 202 2.67 -29.66 10.59
C ASP A 202 1.73 -30.86 10.71
N THR A 203 0.60 -30.89 9.96
CA THR A 203 -0.35 -32.00 9.96
C THR A 203 -1.03 -32.20 8.63
N VAL A 204 -1.52 -33.40 8.37
CA VAL A 204 -2.35 -33.74 7.21
C VAL A 204 -3.73 -34.14 7.71
N ALA A 205 -4.77 -33.44 7.23
CA ALA A 205 -6.15 -33.65 7.64
C ALA A 205 -7.16 -33.30 6.55
N GLY A 206 -8.38 -33.85 6.63
CA GLY A 206 -9.52 -33.50 5.79
C GLY A 206 -10.77 -33.27 6.62
N MET A 207 -11.69 -32.45 6.11
CA MET A 207 -12.99 -32.20 6.75
C MET A 207 -14.10 -32.29 5.71
N LEU A 208 -15.22 -32.89 6.09
CA LEU A 208 -16.50 -32.75 5.41
C LEU A 208 -17.49 -32.10 6.35
N VAL A 209 -18.23 -31.11 5.87
CA VAL A 209 -19.29 -30.45 6.63
C VAL A 209 -20.61 -30.66 5.85
N CYS A 210 -21.60 -31.18 6.53
CA CYS A 210 -22.88 -31.57 5.92
C CYS A 210 -23.99 -30.60 6.32
N ARG A 211 -24.88 -30.31 5.38
CA ARG A 211 -26.07 -29.51 5.62
C ARG A 211 -27.07 -30.21 6.55
N THR A 212 -27.19 -31.52 6.44
CA THR A 212 -28.17 -32.32 7.18
C THR A 212 -27.50 -33.46 7.94
N ASP A 213 -28.14 -33.88 9.04
CA ASP A 213 -27.71 -35.04 9.83
C ASP A 213 -27.74 -36.34 9.03
N GLU A 214 -28.69 -36.49 8.09
CA GLU A 214 -28.80 -37.70 7.22
C GLU A 214 -27.54 -37.89 6.37
N LEU A 215 -27.03 -36.82 5.75
CA LEU A 215 -25.80 -36.87 4.98
C LEU A 215 -24.59 -37.16 5.88
N ALA A 216 -24.57 -36.58 7.06
CA ALA A 216 -23.50 -36.81 8.03
C ALA A 216 -23.46 -38.24 8.52
N GLU A 217 -24.60 -38.87 8.83
CA GLU A 217 -24.65 -40.27 9.28
C GLU A 217 -24.21 -41.25 8.18
N LYS A 218 -24.56 -40.99 6.92
CA LYS A 218 -24.07 -41.82 5.77
C LYS A 218 -22.52 -41.74 5.69
N LEU A 219 -21.96 -40.54 5.74
CA LEU A 219 -20.51 -40.31 5.68
C LEU A 219 -19.78 -40.83 6.93
N LYS A 220 -20.41 -40.76 8.11
CA LYS A 220 -19.89 -41.32 9.35
C LYS A 220 -19.76 -42.82 9.26
N PHE A 221 -20.79 -43.50 8.74
CA PHE A 221 -20.74 -44.94 8.48
C PHE A 221 -19.61 -45.32 7.52
N ILE A 222 -19.45 -44.57 6.42
CA ILE A 222 -18.36 -44.81 5.45
C ILE A 222 -17.01 -44.62 6.13
N ARG A 223 -16.79 -43.48 6.89
CA ARG A 223 -15.56 -43.22 7.59
C ARG A 223 -15.20 -44.33 8.60
N LEU A 224 -16.18 -44.76 9.38
CA LEU A 224 -16.00 -45.84 10.35
C LEU A 224 -15.58 -47.13 9.66
N THR A 225 -16.23 -47.45 8.52
CA THR A 225 -16.04 -48.74 7.80
C THR A 225 -14.70 -48.74 7.05
N THR A 226 -14.36 -47.66 6.38
CA THR A 226 -13.11 -47.52 5.62
C THR A 226 -11.90 -47.24 6.51
N GLY A 227 -12.11 -46.77 7.77
CA GLY A 227 -11.06 -46.50 8.73
C GLY A 227 -10.35 -45.14 8.55
N ALA A 228 -10.92 -44.26 7.75
CA ALA A 228 -10.29 -42.99 7.34
C ALA A 228 -10.36 -41.86 8.40
N ALA A 229 -10.61 -42.18 9.68
CA ALA A 229 -10.77 -41.19 10.76
C ALA A 229 -9.45 -40.50 11.11
N LEU A 230 -9.53 -39.19 11.42
CA LEU A 230 -8.40 -38.40 11.86
C LEU A 230 -7.95 -38.82 13.27
N ALA A 231 -6.62 -38.92 13.47
CA ALA A 231 -6.03 -39.26 14.76
C ALA A 231 -6.25 -38.14 15.81
N PRO A 232 -6.27 -38.48 17.12
CA PRO A 232 -6.52 -37.48 18.16
C PRO A 232 -5.49 -36.34 18.20
N PHE A 233 -4.19 -36.64 18.00
CA PHE A 233 -3.13 -35.64 18.00
C PHE A 233 -3.27 -34.67 16.81
N ASP A 234 -3.52 -35.19 15.60
CA ASP A 234 -3.75 -34.35 14.42
C ASP A 234 -5.03 -33.53 14.58
N SER A 235 -6.08 -34.09 15.18
CA SER A 235 -7.31 -33.36 15.50
C SER A 235 -7.03 -32.17 16.42
N TRP A 236 -6.14 -32.35 17.40
CA TRP A 236 -5.72 -31.29 18.29
C TRP A 236 -4.88 -30.20 17.59
N LEU A 237 -3.97 -30.59 16.68
CA LEU A 237 -3.20 -29.62 15.86
C LEU A 237 -4.12 -28.76 15.00
N VAL A 238 -5.09 -29.38 14.30
CA VAL A 238 -6.09 -28.63 13.51
C VAL A 238 -6.90 -27.69 14.41
N LEU A 239 -7.41 -28.19 15.54
CA LEU A 239 -8.17 -27.38 16.50
C LEU A 239 -7.37 -26.19 17.02
N ARG A 240 -6.07 -26.39 17.31
CA ARG A 240 -5.15 -25.33 17.70
C ARG A 240 -4.97 -24.30 16.58
N GLY A 241 -4.85 -24.75 15.33
CA GLY A 241 -4.77 -23.91 14.13
C GLY A 241 -6.02 -23.04 13.94
N LEU A 242 -7.22 -23.60 14.14
CA LEU A 242 -8.50 -22.88 14.02
C LEU A 242 -8.57 -21.64 14.93
N LYS A 243 -7.98 -21.69 16.12
CA LYS A 243 -8.02 -20.57 17.08
C LYS A 243 -7.39 -19.28 16.56
N THR A 244 -6.50 -19.36 15.57
CA THR A 244 -5.86 -18.21 14.93
C THR A 244 -6.25 -18.04 13.46
N LEU A 245 -7.19 -18.82 12.98
CA LEU A 245 -7.55 -18.87 11.55
C LEU A 245 -7.93 -17.50 11.00
N SER A 246 -8.86 -16.80 11.64
CA SER A 246 -9.34 -15.49 11.19
C SER A 246 -8.21 -14.44 11.15
N VAL A 247 -7.36 -14.39 12.16
CA VAL A 247 -6.23 -13.44 12.23
C VAL A 247 -5.20 -13.75 11.13
N ARG A 248 -4.86 -15.03 10.93
CA ARG A 248 -3.91 -15.43 9.88
C ARG A 248 -4.43 -15.08 8.49
N LEU A 249 -5.65 -15.48 8.18
CA LEU A 249 -6.22 -15.24 6.85
C LEU A 249 -6.37 -13.77 6.49
N LYS A 250 -6.81 -12.92 7.42
CA LYS A 250 -6.90 -11.48 7.21
C LYS A 250 -5.53 -10.88 6.89
N LYS A 251 -4.48 -11.29 7.65
CA LYS A 251 -3.12 -10.81 7.39
C LYS A 251 -2.54 -11.35 6.09
N GLN A 252 -2.75 -12.62 5.80
CA GLN A 252 -2.29 -13.25 4.56
C GLN A 252 -2.96 -12.63 3.32
N GLU A 253 -4.26 -12.31 3.39
CA GLU A 253 -4.98 -11.63 2.31
C GLU A 253 -4.44 -10.21 2.08
N GLU A 254 -4.22 -9.43 3.15
CA GLU A 254 -3.64 -8.09 3.05
C GLU A 254 -2.29 -8.13 2.30
N THR A 255 -1.43 -9.06 2.70
CA THR A 255 -0.12 -9.27 2.09
C THR A 255 -0.25 -9.75 0.62
N ALA A 256 -1.16 -10.71 0.36
CA ALA A 256 -1.40 -11.21 -0.99
C ALA A 256 -1.89 -10.13 -1.95
N ARG A 257 -2.77 -9.25 -1.49
CA ARG A 257 -3.25 -8.12 -2.29
C ARG A 257 -2.12 -7.19 -2.71
N GLN A 258 -1.18 -6.88 -1.81
CA GLN A 258 -0.02 -6.04 -2.12
C GLN A 258 0.88 -6.72 -3.16
N ILE A 259 1.17 -8.02 -2.99
CA ILE A 259 1.98 -8.79 -3.93
C ILE A 259 1.29 -8.90 -5.29
N ALA A 260 -0.02 -9.18 -5.34
CA ALA A 260 -0.76 -9.30 -6.59
C ALA A 260 -0.78 -7.99 -7.39
N LEU A 261 -0.91 -6.85 -6.72
CA LEU A 261 -0.84 -5.54 -7.33
C LEU A 261 0.56 -5.24 -7.89
N TRP A 262 1.60 -5.59 -7.14
CA TRP A 262 2.99 -5.44 -7.62
C TRP A 262 3.26 -6.34 -8.82
N LEU A 263 2.87 -7.62 -8.77
CA LEU A 263 3.01 -8.54 -9.90
C LEU A 263 2.28 -8.03 -11.15
N ALA A 264 1.07 -7.47 -11.00
CA ALA A 264 0.30 -6.92 -12.10
C ALA A 264 0.98 -5.69 -12.76
N SER A 265 1.83 -4.97 -12.04
CA SER A 265 2.62 -3.86 -12.58
C SER A 265 3.99 -4.28 -13.12
N CYS A 266 4.41 -5.52 -12.90
CA CYS A 266 5.73 -6.00 -13.27
C CYS A 266 5.82 -6.32 -14.78
N PRO A 267 6.77 -5.72 -15.54
CA PRO A 267 6.87 -5.91 -16.99
C PRO A 267 7.26 -7.34 -17.41
N LYS A 268 7.79 -8.15 -16.48
CA LYS A 268 8.12 -9.57 -16.73
C LYS A 268 6.93 -10.51 -16.52
N ILE A 269 5.80 -10.01 -15.99
CA ILE A 269 4.60 -10.78 -15.70
C ILE A 269 3.54 -10.45 -16.76
N GLY A 270 3.02 -11.47 -17.42
CA GLY A 270 2.00 -11.33 -18.45
C GLY A 270 0.58 -11.36 -17.89
N LYS A 271 0.36 -12.16 -16.84
CA LYS A 271 -0.97 -12.32 -16.23
C LYS A 271 -0.85 -12.65 -14.76
N VAL A 272 -1.76 -12.11 -13.97
CA VAL A 272 -1.95 -12.43 -12.55
C VAL A 272 -3.35 -12.94 -12.32
N HIS A 273 -3.47 -14.13 -11.75
CA HIS A 273 -4.71 -14.77 -11.37
C HIS A 273 -4.91 -14.54 -9.86
N TYR A 274 -5.70 -13.54 -9.50
CA TYR A 274 -6.08 -13.24 -8.13
C TYR A 274 -7.46 -12.59 -8.10
N PRO A 275 -8.46 -13.21 -7.46
CA PRO A 275 -9.84 -12.71 -7.47
C PRO A 275 -10.01 -11.31 -6.89
N GLY A 276 -9.06 -10.85 -6.05
CA GLY A 276 -9.04 -9.50 -5.48
C GLY A 276 -8.62 -8.38 -6.45
N LEU A 277 -8.16 -8.70 -7.67
CA LEU A 277 -7.90 -7.70 -8.71
C LEU A 277 -9.19 -7.37 -9.47
N PRO A 278 -9.53 -6.07 -9.67
CA PRO A 278 -10.75 -5.67 -10.38
C PRO A 278 -10.90 -6.24 -11.79
N GLY A 279 -9.78 -6.48 -12.48
CA GLY A 279 -9.74 -7.09 -13.83
C GLY A 279 -9.92 -8.60 -13.86
N HIS A 280 -10.02 -9.28 -12.72
CA HIS A 280 -10.24 -10.73 -12.68
C HIS A 280 -11.70 -11.07 -13.02
N LYS A 281 -11.93 -12.05 -13.91
CA LYS A 281 -13.29 -12.43 -14.36
C LYS A 281 -14.25 -12.77 -13.21
N GLY A 282 -13.74 -13.41 -12.16
CA GLY A 282 -14.51 -13.80 -10.98
C GLY A 282 -14.63 -12.71 -9.89
N HIS A 283 -14.07 -11.52 -10.07
CA HIS A 283 -14.05 -10.47 -9.04
C HIS A 283 -15.45 -10.09 -8.55
N GLY A 284 -16.38 -9.84 -9.49
CA GLY A 284 -17.75 -9.50 -9.16
C GLY A 284 -18.54 -10.62 -8.48
N ILE A 285 -18.22 -11.90 -8.79
CA ILE A 285 -18.81 -13.06 -8.10
C ILE A 285 -18.26 -13.12 -6.66
N SER A 286 -16.94 -13.01 -6.49
CA SER A 286 -16.31 -13.00 -5.16
C SER A 286 -16.89 -11.94 -4.23
N LEU A 287 -17.11 -10.72 -4.73
CA LEU A 287 -17.73 -9.63 -3.94
C LEU A 287 -19.15 -9.94 -3.45
N ARG A 288 -19.89 -10.81 -4.16
CA ARG A 288 -21.27 -11.17 -3.78
C ARG A 288 -21.35 -12.36 -2.85
N GLN A 289 -20.40 -13.31 -2.93
CA GLN A 289 -20.49 -14.58 -2.21
C GLN A 289 -19.45 -14.79 -1.13
N ALA A 290 -18.42 -13.95 -1.07
CA ALA A 290 -17.33 -14.05 -0.12
C ALA A 290 -17.05 -12.70 0.57
N SER A 291 -16.51 -12.74 1.79
CA SER A 291 -16.09 -11.56 2.54
C SER A 291 -14.62 -11.19 2.31
N GLY A 292 -13.90 -11.97 1.52
CA GLY A 292 -12.50 -11.78 1.16
C GLY A 292 -12.10 -12.61 -0.06
N PHE A 293 -10.87 -12.43 -0.53
CA PHE A 293 -10.35 -13.01 -1.77
C PHE A 293 -9.32 -14.11 -1.53
N GLY A 294 -8.96 -14.35 -0.27
CA GLY A 294 -7.94 -15.32 0.12
C GLY A 294 -6.50 -14.86 -0.15
N ALA A 295 -5.56 -15.79 0.03
CA ALA A 295 -4.12 -15.50 -0.03
C ALA A 295 -3.36 -16.35 -1.06
N MET A 296 -4.07 -16.89 -2.05
CA MET A 296 -3.49 -17.61 -3.17
C MET A 296 -3.39 -16.71 -4.39
N ILE A 297 -2.21 -16.69 -5.01
CA ILE A 297 -1.94 -15.95 -6.25
C ILE A 297 -1.31 -16.92 -7.24
N SER A 298 -1.79 -16.92 -8.48
CA SER A 298 -1.02 -17.53 -9.58
C SER A 298 -0.62 -16.43 -10.58
N PHE A 299 0.52 -16.60 -11.22
CA PHE A 299 1.00 -15.62 -12.19
C PHE A 299 1.82 -16.27 -13.29
N GLU A 300 1.77 -15.68 -14.47
CA GLU A 300 2.46 -16.16 -15.66
C GLU A 300 3.57 -15.21 -16.05
N VAL A 301 4.80 -15.71 -16.20
CA VAL A 301 5.89 -14.92 -16.77
C VAL A 301 5.73 -14.77 -18.29
N THR A 302 6.20 -13.65 -18.86
CA THR A 302 6.13 -13.43 -20.31
C THR A 302 7.22 -14.22 -21.05
N GLU A 303 6.96 -14.63 -22.30
CA GLU A 303 7.98 -15.19 -23.18
C GLU A 303 9.15 -14.23 -23.41
N ALA A 304 8.83 -12.96 -23.62
CA ALA A 304 9.84 -11.91 -23.85
C ALA A 304 10.80 -11.74 -22.66
N ALA A 305 10.38 -12.11 -21.45
CA ALA A 305 11.22 -12.05 -20.26
C ALA A 305 12.03 -13.34 -20.03
N GLY A 306 11.90 -14.35 -20.89
CA GLY A 306 12.65 -15.60 -20.84
C GLY A 306 11.79 -16.85 -20.59
N GLY A 307 10.46 -16.74 -20.56
CA GLY A 307 9.55 -17.87 -20.48
C GLY A 307 9.88 -18.86 -19.35
N GLU A 308 9.94 -20.17 -19.65
CA GLU A 308 10.26 -21.20 -18.67
C GLU A 308 11.62 -21.03 -17.99
N GLN A 309 12.62 -20.46 -18.69
CA GLN A 309 13.92 -20.20 -18.08
C GLN A 309 13.83 -19.17 -16.94
N LEU A 310 12.97 -18.15 -17.07
CA LEU A 310 12.73 -17.21 -15.99
C LEU A 310 12.00 -17.90 -14.81
N VAL A 311 11.08 -18.85 -15.08
CA VAL A 311 10.46 -19.67 -14.01
C VAL A 311 11.53 -20.39 -13.19
N ARG A 312 12.48 -21.07 -13.84
CA ARG A 312 13.61 -21.74 -13.17
C ARG A 312 14.44 -20.76 -12.34
N THR A 313 14.76 -19.61 -12.93
CA THR A 313 15.55 -18.56 -12.26
C THR A 313 14.83 -18.05 -11.00
N ILE A 314 13.51 -17.87 -11.05
CA ILE A 314 12.72 -17.47 -9.89
C ILE A 314 12.76 -18.55 -8.81
N LEU A 315 12.47 -19.81 -9.15
CA LEU A 315 12.41 -20.91 -8.20
C LEU A 315 13.76 -21.18 -7.50
N GLU A 316 14.87 -21.05 -8.24
CA GLU A 316 16.21 -21.22 -7.70
C GLU A 316 16.73 -19.96 -6.99
N GLY A 317 16.20 -18.79 -7.34
CA GLY A 317 16.66 -17.49 -6.86
C GLY A 317 16.00 -17.01 -5.56
N VAL A 318 14.77 -17.43 -5.26
CA VAL A 318 14.08 -17.03 -4.00
C VAL A 318 14.81 -17.59 -2.78
N LYS A 319 14.88 -16.78 -1.72
CA LYS A 319 15.59 -17.14 -0.48
C LYS A 319 14.67 -17.18 0.73
N LEU A 320 13.76 -16.24 0.82
CA LEU A 320 12.76 -16.14 1.87
C LEU A 320 11.57 -17.03 1.55
N ILE A 321 11.03 -16.88 0.33
CA ILE A 321 9.96 -17.73 -0.20
C ILE A 321 10.52 -19.14 -0.43
N ARG A 322 9.76 -20.16 -0.03
CA ARG A 322 10.19 -21.55 -0.16
C ARG A 322 9.58 -22.22 -1.39
N PHE A 323 10.42 -22.82 -2.24
CA PHE A 323 9.95 -23.69 -3.32
C PHE A 323 9.54 -25.02 -2.74
N ALA A 324 8.22 -25.20 -2.55
CA ALA A 324 7.65 -26.37 -1.93
C ALA A 324 6.21 -26.59 -2.37
N GLU A 325 5.72 -27.82 -2.25
CA GLU A 325 4.31 -28.15 -2.38
C GLU A 325 3.54 -27.72 -1.12
N SER A 326 2.22 -27.71 -1.20
CA SER A 326 1.27 -27.30 -0.19
C SER A 326 0.90 -25.80 -0.29
N LEU A 327 0.16 -25.31 0.70
CA LEU A 327 -0.34 -23.95 0.77
C LEU A 327 -0.99 -23.67 2.14
N GLY A 328 -1.26 -22.39 2.41
CA GLY A 328 -2.08 -21.98 3.56
C GLY A 328 -1.37 -21.98 4.90
N GLY A 329 -0.05 -22.22 4.91
CA GLY A 329 0.78 -22.14 6.11
C GLY A 329 1.13 -20.71 6.51
N THR A 330 1.89 -20.58 7.59
CA THR A 330 2.47 -19.31 8.08
C THR A 330 3.60 -18.82 7.20
N GLU A 331 4.30 -19.72 6.50
CA GLU A 331 5.38 -19.44 5.57
C GLU A 331 4.86 -19.29 4.14
N THR A 332 5.46 -18.37 3.37
CA THR A 332 5.15 -18.20 1.95
C THR A 332 5.80 -19.31 1.11
N LEU A 333 4.97 -20.00 0.33
CA LEU A 333 5.39 -21.09 -0.54
C LEU A 333 5.15 -20.72 -2.01
N ILE A 334 6.13 -21.03 -2.87
CA ILE A 334 5.99 -20.97 -4.33
C ILE A 334 5.98 -22.38 -4.90
N THR A 335 5.04 -22.65 -5.80
CA THR A 335 4.83 -23.99 -6.41
C THR A 335 4.91 -23.84 -7.92
N TYR A 336 5.49 -24.84 -8.58
CA TYR A 336 5.46 -24.99 -10.03
C TYR A 336 4.41 -26.06 -10.43
N PRO A 337 3.19 -25.67 -10.81
CA PRO A 337 2.08 -26.60 -10.98
C PRO A 337 2.38 -27.73 -11.97
N THR A 338 3.11 -27.47 -13.04
CA THR A 338 3.36 -28.44 -14.12
C THR A 338 4.21 -29.64 -13.70
N THR A 339 5.10 -29.48 -12.73
CA THR A 339 5.96 -30.58 -12.23
C THR A 339 5.54 -31.11 -10.87
N GLN A 340 4.63 -30.41 -10.17
CA GLN A 340 4.19 -30.76 -8.83
C GLN A 340 2.69 -31.10 -8.81
N THR A 341 1.82 -30.13 -8.54
CA THR A 341 0.39 -30.38 -8.25
C THR A 341 -0.41 -30.94 -9.43
N HIS A 342 0.01 -30.70 -10.68
CA HIS A 342 -0.66 -31.10 -11.93
C HIS A 342 0.25 -31.94 -12.84
N ALA A 343 1.33 -32.50 -12.32
CA ALA A 343 2.27 -33.35 -13.08
C ALA A 343 1.60 -34.61 -13.65
N ALA A 344 0.52 -35.10 -13.05
CA ALA A 344 -0.21 -36.29 -13.52
C ALA A 344 -1.12 -36.04 -14.74
N ILE A 345 -1.35 -34.76 -15.12
CA ILE A 345 -2.15 -34.36 -16.27
C ILE A 345 -1.23 -34.24 -17.50
N PRO A 346 -1.57 -34.81 -18.65
CA PRO A 346 -0.80 -34.69 -19.88
C PRO A 346 -0.58 -33.21 -20.27
N GLU A 347 0.57 -32.90 -20.87
CA GLU A 347 0.97 -31.51 -21.19
C GLU A 347 -0.03 -30.81 -22.12
N GLU A 348 -0.50 -31.52 -23.17
CA GLU A 348 -1.51 -30.96 -24.09
C GLU A 348 -2.78 -30.54 -23.36
N GLU A 349 -3.26 -31.40 -22.45
CA GLU A 349 -4.47 -31.17 -21.67
C GLU A 349 -4.24 -30.02 -20.64
N ARG A 350 -3.07 -29.94 -20.00
CA ARG A 350 -2.70 -28.79 -19.12
C ARG A 350 -2.70 -27.48 -19.91
N ASN A 351 -2.05 -27.46 -21.06
CA ASN A 351 -1.95 -26.27 -21.91
C ASN A 351 -3.34 -25.82 -22.41
N ALA A 352 -4.20 -26.75 -22.78
CA ALA A 352 -5.59 -26.46 -23.18
C ALA A 352 -6.40 -25.81 -22.03
N ARG A 353 -6.07 -26.14 -20.78
CA ARG A 353 -6.69 -25.55 -19.57
C ARG A 353 -5.99 -24.24 -19.14
N GLY A 354 -4.90 -23.83 -19.79
CA GLY A 354 -4.13 -22.63 -19.42
C GLY A 354 -3.06 -22.86 -18.33
N ILE A 355 -2.79 -24.13 -17.96
CA ILE A 355 -1.73 -24.48 -17.00
C ILE A 355 -0.42 -24.70 -17.79
N THR A 356 0.22 -23.60 -18.14
CA THR A 356 1.42 -23.58 -18.99
C THR A 356 2.71 -23.71 -18.18
N ASN A 357 3.83 -24.01 -18.89
CA ASN A 357 5.17 -24.05 -18.28
C ASN A 357 5.68 -22.67 -17.81
N ARG A 358 4.87 -21.62 -17.93
CA ARG A 358 5.16 -20.27 -17.46
C ARG A 358 4.40 -19.89 -16.18
N LEU A 359 3.56 -20.76 -15.70
CA LEU A 359 2.67 -20.54 -14.55
C LEU A 359 3.39 -20.88 -13.24
N LEU A 360 3.36 -19.96 -12.31
CA LEU A 360 3.77 -20.15 -10.91
C LEU A 360 2.59 -19.88 -9.98
N ARG A 361 2.52 -20.61 -8.87
CA ARG A 361 1.50 -20.39 -7.83
C ARG A 361 2.17 -20.03 -6.51
N LEU A 362 1.72 -18.94 -5.89
CA LEU A 362 2.21 -18.42 -4.61
C LEU A 362 1.12 -18.59 -3.54
N SER A 363 1.46 -19.24 -2.45
CA SER A 363 0.68 -19.26 -1.20
C SER A 363 1.30 -18.29 -0.23
N VAL A 364 0.64 -17.17 0.02
CA VAL A 364 1.18 -16.09 0.83
C VAL A 364 1.05 -16.41 2.33
N GLY A 365 2.15 -16.30 3.05
CA GLY A 365 2.25 -16.48 4.49
C GLY A 365 2.03 -15.21 5.30
N LEU A 366 2.65 -15.15 6.48
CA LEU A 366 2.51 -14.03 7.43
C LEU A 366 3.68 -13.03 7.38
N GLU A 367 4.65 -13.25 6.51
CA GLU A 367 5.82 -12.41 6.36
C GLU A 367 5.43 -11.00 5.89
N ASN A 368 6.35 -10.05 6.03
CA ASN A 368 6.16 -8.70 5.53
C ASN A 368 6.07 -8.69 3.98
N ALA A 369 5.08 -8.00 3.43
CA ALA A 369 4.85 -7.95 1.99
C ALA A 369 6.06 -7.42 1.21
N ASN A 370 6.75 -6.40 1.72
CA ASN A 370 7.92 -5.82 1.06
C ASN A 370 9.10 -6.77 1.01
N ASP A 371 9.29 -7.57 2.05
CA ASP A 371 10.35 -8.59 2.08
C ASP A 371 10.10 -9.66 1.01
N LEU A 372 8.84 -10.11 0.85
CA LEU A 372 8.43 -11.08 -0.16
C LEU A 372 8.55 -10.50 -1.59
N ILE A 373 8.13 -9.25 -1.79
CA ILE A 373 8.28 -8.53 -3.07
C ILE A 373 9.77 -8.38 -3.41
N THR A 374 10.59 -8.01 -2.44
CA THR A 374 12.05 -7.89 -2.62
C THR A 374 12.68 -9.21 -3.00
N ASP A 375 12.26 -10.31 -2.37
CA ASP A 375 12.76 -11.65 -2.68
C ASP A 375 12.40 -12.08 -4.12
N LEU A 376 11.15 -11.87 -4.54
CA LEU A 376 10.68 -12.14 -5.90
C LEU A 376 11.39 -11.26 -6.94
N ALA A 377 11.48 -9.96 -6.71
CA ALA A 377 12.10 -9.02 -7.63
C ALA A 377 13.58 -9.34 -7.83
N ARG A 378 14.31 -9.65 -6.76
CA ARG A 378 15.70 -10.11 -6.83
C ARG A 378 15.83 -11.39 -7.64
N ALA A 379 14.97 -12.39 -7.39
CA ALA A 379 14.97 -13.65 -8.13
C ALA A 379 14.64 -13.45 -9.62
N MET A 380 13.82 -12.46 -9.96
CA MET A 380 13.53 -12.08 -11.35
C MET A 380 14.63 -11.24 -11.99
N GLY A 381 15.70 -10.86 -11.28
CA GLY A 381 16.71 -9.92 -11.80
C GLY A 381 16.13 -8.54 -12.11
N ILE A 382 15.10 -8.16 -11.37
CA ILE A 382 14.56 -6.80 -11.36
C ILE A 382 15.36 -6.06 -10.30
N ALA A 383 15.99 -4.95 -10.70
CA ALA A 383 16.60 -4.06 -9.74
C ALA A 383 15.48 -3.63 -8.77
N VAL A 384 15.59 -4.06 -7.52
CA VAL A 384 14.79 -3.50 -6.46
C VAL A 384 15.40 -2.12 -6.18
N GLY A 385 15.10 -1.17 -7.06
CA GLY A 385 15.08 0.20 -6.61
C GLY A 385 14.04 0.25 -5.50
N LEU A 386 14.27 1.01 -4.46
CA LEU A 386 13.32 1.33 -3.39
C LEU A 386 11.92 1.72 -3.91
N ASP A 387 11.76 1.78 -5.21
CA ASP A 387 10.68 2.29 -6.05
C ASP A 387 9.49 1.34 -6.23
N ALA A 388 9.68 0.02 -6.14
CA ALA A 388 8.60 -0.95 -6.39
C ALA A 388 7.54 -0.98 -5.27
N SER A 389 7.86 -0.44 -4.09
CA SER A 389 6.93 -0.34 -2.96
C SER A 389 6.10 0.95 -2.97
N TYR A 390 6.56 2.00 -3.69
CA TYR A 390 5.93 3.32 -3.73
C TYR A 390 5.55 3.68 -5.16
N ARG A 391 4.24 3.73 -5.45
CA ARG A 391 3.68 3.89 -6.80
C ARG A 391 3.75 5.34 -7.28
N PHE A 392 4.94 5.90 -7.50
CA PHE A 392 5.06 7.27 -8.00
C PHE A 392 4.61 7.44 -9.46
N ASP A 393 4.47 6.36 -10.24
CA ASP A 393 3.88 6.40 -11.58
C ASP A 393 2.34 6.28 -11.59
N GLU A 394 1.70 6.08 -10.44
CA GLU A 394 0.23 6.04 -10.34
C GLU A 394 -0.36 7.43 -10.58
N ILE A 395 -1.16 7.56 -11.63
CA ILE A 395 -1.96 8.78 -11.86
C ILE A 395 -3.18 8.73 -10.94
N ILE A 396 -3.22 9.60 -9.96
CA ILE A 396 -4.30 9.70 -8.98
C ILE A 396 -5.24 10.81 -9.40
N ASP A 397 -6.50 10.47 -9.65
CA ASP A 397 -7.55 11.48 -9.87
C ASP A 397 -7.80 12.25 -8.57
N ARG A 398 -7.61 13.57 -8.64
CA ARG A 398 -7.80 14.51 -7.54
C ARG A 398 -9.01 15.43 -7.75
N THR A 399 -9.81 15.20 -8.80
CA THR A 399 -11.02 15.98 -9.04
C THR A 399 -12.07 15.72 -7.97
N SER A 400 -12.84 16.74 -7.62
CA SER A 400 -13.89 16.68 -6.58
C SER A 400 -13.40 16.30 -5.17
N THR A 401 -12.11 16.48 -4.89
CA THR A 401 -11.53 16.27 -3.56
C THR A 401 -11.35 17.54 -2.74
N GLY A 402 -11.72 18.70 -3.29
CA GLY A 402 -11.43 20.02 -2.72
C GLY A 402 -9.96 20.43 -2.91
N SER A 403 -9.26 19.80 -3.83
CA SER A 403 -7.85 20.09 -4.12
C SER A 403 -7.69 21.50 -4.70
N LEU A 404 -6.94 22.35 -3.98
CA LEU A 404 -6.61 23.70 -4.47
C LEU A 404 -5.92 23.67 -5.83
N LYS A 405 -5.10 22.64 -6.06
CA LYS A 405 -4.34 22.45 -7.30
C LYS A 405 -5.24 22.20 -8.51
N VAL A 406 -6.35 21.44 -8.32
CA VAL A 406 -7.15 20.86 -9.38
C VAL A 406 -8.54 21.50 -9.48
N ASP A 407 -9.29 21.58 -8.37
CA ASP A 407 -10.73 21.87 -8.39
C ASP A 407 -11.08 23.36 -8.53
N PHE A 408 -10.09 24.28 -8.45
CA PHE A 408 -10.33 25.72 -8.40
C PHE A 408 -9.73 26.50 -9.58
N ALA A 409 -9.52 25.85 -10.73
CA ALA A 409 -8.95 26.49 -11.92
C ALA A 409 -9.85 27.62 -12.40
N GLU A 410 -11.15 27.38 -12.67
CA GLU A 410 -12.10 28.38 -13.14
C GLU A 410 -12.28 29.54 -12.14
N ALA A 411 -12.39 29.24 -10.84
CA ALA A 411 -12.47 30.25 -9.79
C ALA A 411 -11.24 31.18 -9.72
N ARG A 412 -10.11 30.74 -10.31
CA ARG A 412 -8.86 31.48 -10.43
C ARG A 412 -8.61 32.02 -11.84
N GLY A 413 -9.63 32.02 -12.69
CA GLY A 413 -9.56 32.56 -14.05
C GLY A 413 -8.75 31.72 -15.03
N LYS A 414 -8.59 30.42 -14.78
CA LYS A 414 -7.91 29.47 -15.68
C LYS A 414 -8.95 28.54 -16.33
N PRO A 415 -8.71 28.01 -17.55
CA PRO A 415 -9.58 27.01 -18.18
C PRO A 415 -9.78 25.77 -17.29
N ALA A 416 -10.97 25.14 -17.38
CA ALA A 416 -11.31 23.96 -16.57
C ALA A 416 -10.43 22.72 -16.89
N ASP A 417 -9.95 22.64 -18.12
CA ASP A 417 -9.14 21.53 -18.65
C ASP A 417 -7.63 21.77 -18.61
N VAL A 418 -7.17 22.86 -17.97
CA VAL A 418 -5.76 23.18 -17.85
C VAL A 418 -5.04 22.13 -16.99
N LEU A 419 -3.86 21.67 -17.43
CA LEU A 419 -3.04 20.74 -16.66
C LEU A 419 -2.28 21.47 -15.53
N PRO A 420 -2.59 21.24 -14.25
CA PRO A 420 -2.02 22.02 -13.15
C PRO A 420 -0.64 21.49 -12.71
N MET A 421 0.40 22.30 -12.91
CA MET A 421 1.79 22.04 -12.52
C MET A 421 2.37 23.17 -11.65
N TRP A 422 1.53 23.91 -10.92
CA TRP A 422 1.87 25.17 -10.24
C TRP A 422 2.16 25.02 -8.74
N VAL A 423 1.19 24.63 -7.93
CA VAL A 423 1.33 24.63 -6.48
C VAL A 423 2.28 23.52 -6.00
N ALA A 424 2.98 23.80 -4.91
CA ALA A 424 4.03 22.94 -4.37
C ALA A 424 3.51 21.82 -3.44
N ASP A 425 2.38 21.18 -3.80
CA ASP A 425 2.00 19.87 -3.28
C ASP A 425 2.32 18.81 -4.35
N MET A 426 2.51 17.57 -3.93
CA MET A 426 2.86 16.48 -4.84
C MET A 426 1.62 15.72 -5.30
N ASP A 427 1.69 15.09 -6.46
CA ASP A 427 0.65 14.20 -6.97
C ASP A 427 0.87 12.74 -6.55
N PHE A 428 1.62 12.52 -5.49
CA PHE A 428 1.93 11.22 -4.90
C PHE A 428 1.19 11.00 -3.59
N ARG A 429 0.89 9.74 -3.27
CA ARG A 429 0.44 9.38 -1.92
C ARG A 429 1.54 9.70 -0.91
N CYS A 430 1.15 10.15 0.28
CA CYS A 430 2.09 10.28 1.41
C CYS A 430 2.63 8.89 1.86
N PRO A 431 3.67 8.84 2.70
CA PRO A 431 4.20 7.58 3.21
C PRO A 431 3.12 6.67 3.79
N PRO A 432 3.17 5.35 3.54
CA PRO A 432 2.18 4.40 4.08
C PRO A 432 2.01 4.44 5.60
N ALA A 433 3.09 4.69 6.33
CA ALA A 433 3.08 4.87 7.79
C ALA A 433 2.15 6.01 8.23
N VAL A 434 2.13 7.12 7.49
CA VAL A 434 1.22 8.25 7.73
C VAL A 434 -0.24 7.81 7.58
N THR A 435 -0.56 7.12 6.48
CA THR A 435 -1.93 6.62 6.24
C THR A 435 -2.37 5.64 7.31
N ALA A 436 -1.48 4.74 7.75
CA ALA A 436 -1.76 3.80 8.83
C ALA A 436 -2.02 4.50 10.17
N ALA A 437 -1.21 5.49 10.53
CA ALA A 437 -1.37 6.27 11.75
C ALA A 437 -2.68 7.07 11.76
N LEU A 438 -3.03 7.72 10.64
CA LEU A 438 -4.30 8.45 10.48
C LEU A 438 -5.50 7.51 10.53
N ARG A 439 -5.43 6.31 9.93
CA ARG A 439 -6.49 5.30 10.02
C ARG A 439 -6.74 4.90 11.47
N LYS A 440 -5.69 4.56 12.23
CA LYS A 440 -5.79 4.24 13.65
C LYS A 440 -6.41 5.37 14.46
N MET A 441 -6.08 6.62 14.13
CA MET A 441 -6.69 7.79 14.76
C MET A 441 -8.19 7.88 14.45
N THR A 442 -8.61 7.66 13.20
CA THR A 442 -10.02 7.71 12.80
C THR A 442 -10.83 6.55 13.36
N GLU A 443 -10.24 5.37 13.50
CA GLU A 443 -10.85 4.21 14.16
C GLU A 443 -11.12 4.47 15.65
N HIS A 444 -10.26 5.23 16.32
CA HIS A 444 -10.50 5.68 17.70
C HIS A 444 -11.68 6.64 17.83
N ALA A 445 -11.95 7.45 16.80
CA ALA A 445 -13.13 8.31 16.61
C ALA A 445 -13.43 9.33 17.75
N ILE A 446 -12.42 9.70 18.56
CA ILE A 446 -12.52 10.75 19.58
C ILE A 446 -11.53 11.85 19.22
N TYR A 447 -12.04 13.01 18.76
CA TYR A 447 -11.26 14.14 18.26
C TYR A 447 -11.20 15.26 19.32
N GLY A 448 -10.76 14.89 20.53
CA GLY A 448 -10.62 15.81 21.66
C GLY A 448 -9.35 16.67 21.56
N TYR A 449 -9.18 17.56 22.54
CA TYR A 449 -7.97 18.34 22.66
C TYR A 449 -6.74 17.45 22.80
N SER A 450 -5.70 17.74 22.04
CA SER A 450 -4.49 16.92 21.97
C SER A 450 -3.22 17.72 22.05
N GLU A 451 -2.22 17.15 22.71
CA GLU A 451 -0.85 17.65 22.71
C GLU A 451 0.11 16.54 22.27
N PRO A 452 1.24 16.90 21.66
CA PRO A 452 2.23 15.91 21.27
C PRO A 452 2.85 15.26 22.50
N LYS A 453 3.04 13.95 22.44
CA LYS A 453 3.78 13.20 23.45
C LYS A 453 5.31 13.38 23.25
N PRO A 454 6.15 13.01 24.23
CA PRO A 454 7.61 13.09 24.11
C PRO A 454 8.17 12.46 22.84
N GLY A 455 7.59 11.35 22.35
CA GLY A 455 7.96 10.69 21.09
C GLY A 455 7.88 11.59 19.85
N TYR A 456 7.04 12.61 19.84
CA TYR A 456 6.99 13.57 18.72
C TYR A 456 8.32 14.34 18.58
N PHE A 457 8.83 14.89 19.68
CA PHE A 457 10.12 15.60 19.64
C PHE A 457 11.27 14.65 19.30
N GLU A 458 11.27 13.43 19.83
CA GLU A 458 12.28 12.42 19.52
C GLU A 458 12.29 12.08 18.03
N ALA A 459 11.13 11.91 17.41
CA ALA A 459 11.01 11.68 15.97
C ALA A 459 11.62 12.84 15.16
N VAL A 460 11.25 14.06 15.49
CA VAL A 460 11.80 15.28 14.85
C VAL A 460 13.32 15.39 15.05
N ARG A 461 13.82 15.26 16.29
CA ARG A 461 15.24 15.31 16.61
C ARG A 461 16.04 14.25 15.84
N ASN A 462 15.54 13.02 15.84
CA ASN A 462 16.21 11.91 15.17
C ASN A 462 16.28 12.13 13.66
N TRP A 463 15.25 12.72 13.03
CA TRP A 463 15.27 13.11 11.63
C TRP A 463 16.38 14.12 11.34
N PHE A 464 16.41 15.23 12.06
CA PHE A 464 17.41 16.29 11.86
C PHE A 464 18.83 15.82 12.16
N SER A 465 19.03 15.01 13.19
CA SER A 465 20.34 14.42 13.51
C SER A 465 20.85 13.50 12.40
N ARG A 466 20.00 12.56 11.93
CA ARG A 466 20.40 11.59 10.88
C ARG A 466 20.57 12.23 9.50
N ARG A 467 19.62 13.09 9.09
CA ARG A 467 19.59 13.63 7.71
C ARG A 467 20.42 14.88 7.53
N HIS A 468 20.55 15.70 8.57
CA HIS A 468 21.13 17.02 8.48
C HIS A 468 22.28 17.26 9.45
N HIS A 469 22.67 16.25 10.24
CA HIS A 469 23.73 16.35 11.25
C HIS A 469 23.55 17.53 12.21
N TRP A 470 22.29 17.80 12.56
CA TRP A 470 21.92 18.90 13.45
C TRP A 470 21.15 18.39 14.67
N ASP A 471 21.79 18.51 15.85
CA ASP A 471 21.19 18.12 17.12
C ASP A 471 20.35 19.26 17.67
N VAL A 472 19.04 19.18 17.49
CA VAL A 472 18.06 20.14 18.01
C VAL A 472 17.70 19.83 19.46
N LYS A 473 17.37 20.87 20.26
CA LYS A 473 16.93 20.72 21.64
C LYS A 473 15.42 20.89 21.76
N GLU A 474 14.79 20.11 22.64
CA GLU A 474 13.35 20.14 22.86
C GLU A 474 12.85 21.53 23.23
N GLU A 475 13.59 22.22 24.10
CA GLU A 475 13.26 23.58 24.55
C GLU A 475 13.20 24.61 23.42
N TRP A 476 13.93 24.38 22.30
CA TRP A 476 13.92 25.27 21.13
C TRP A 476 12.67 25.14 20.28
N LEU A 477 11.96 24.01 20.39
CA LEU A 477 10.84 23.67 19.51
C LEU A 477 9.60 24.47 19.87
N VAL A 478 9.05 25.16 18.87
CA VAL A 478 7.72 25.76 18.88
C VAL A 478 6.96 25.26 17.66
N LYS A 479 5.79 24.69 17.84
CA LYS A 479 4.95 24.18 16.77
C LYS A 479 3.98 25.24 16.26
N THR A 480 3.76 25.30 14.95
CA THR A 480 2.82 26.22 14.31
C THR A 480 2.01 25.53 13.22
N PRO A 481 0.82 26.08 12.84
CA PRO A 481 -0.02 25.47 11.79
C PRO A 481 0.51 25.66 10.35
N GLY A 482 1.74 26.10 10.22
CA GLY A 482 2.41 26.27 8.93
C GLY A 482 3.52 27.31 9.01
N VAL A 483 4.47 27.27 8.05
CA VAL A 483 5.62 28.17 8.02
C VAL A 483 5.20 29.61 7.77
N VAL A 484 4.20 29.88 6.91
CA VAL A 484 3.72 31.26 6.68
C VAL A 484 3.12 31.86 7.95
N PHE A 485 2.41 31.09 8.76
CA PHE A 485 1.95 31.53 10.08
C PHE A 485 3.13 31.87 10.99
N ALA A 486 4.16 31.02 10.99
CA ALA A 486 5.39 31.25 11.75
C ALA A 486 6.13 32.53 11.30
N LEU A 487 6.21 32.79 9.99
CA LEU A 487 6.75 34.01 9.44
C LEU A 487 6.00 35.25 9.96
N CYS A 488 4.69 35.28 9.92
CA CYS A 488 3.88 36.37 10.45
C CYS A 488 4.10 36.58 11.97
N ALA A 489 4.17 35.49 12.74
CA ALA A 489 4.44 35.54 14.16
C ALA A 489 5.86 36.09 14.44
N ALA A 490 6.88 35.65 13.69
CA ALA A 490 8.26 36.14 13.80
C ALA A 490 8.36 37.63 13.43
N ILE A 491 7.72 38.06 12.34
CA ILE A 491 7.67 39.47 11.93
C ILE A 491 7.12 40.34 13.08
N ARG A 492 5.99 39.94 13.68
CA ARG A 492 5.40 40.73 14.79
C ARG A 492 6.23 40.67 16.06
N ALA A 493 6.82 39.52 16.38
CA ALA A 493 7.64 39.33 17.58
C ALA A 493 8.96 40.12 17.56
N LEU A 494 9.55 40.29 16.37
CA LEU A 494 10.92 40.81 16.21
C LEU A 494 10.98 42.21 15.63
N THR A 495 9.87 42.78 15.17
CA THR A 495 9.80 44.10 14.53
C THR A 495 8.56 44.86 14.97
N LYS A 496 8.57 46.20 14.75
CA LYS A 496 7.44 47.10 14.93
C LYS A 496 6.83 47.49 13.59
N GLU A 497 5.62 48.01 13.57
CA GLU A 497 5.02 48.61 12.37
C GLU A 497 5.95 49.70 11.79
N GLY A 498 6.13 49.68 10.47
CA GLY A 498 7.03 50.57 9.76
C GLY A 498 8.49 50.12 9.68
N ASP A 499 8.92 49.14 10.48
CA ASP A 499 10.28 48.60 10.41
C ASP A 499 10.53 47.95 9.03
N ALA A 500 11.81 48.02 8.60
CA ALA A 500 12.23 47.44 7.33
C ALA A 500 12.60 45.97 7.48
N ILE A 501 12.13 45.15 6.55
CA ILE A 501 12.45 43.73 6.44
C ILE A 501 13.00 43.44 5.04
N LEU A 502 14.15 42.75 5.00
CA LEU A 502 14.86 42.41 3.77
C LEU A 502 14.52 40.99 3.29
N ILE A 503 14.32 40.84 1.97
CA ILE A 503 14.24 39.57 1.27
C ILE A 503 15.09 39.60 0.00
N GLN A 504 15.26 38.43 -0.65
CA GLN A 504 16.11 38.26 -1.84
C GLN A 504 15.30 37.75 -3.05
N PRO A 505 14.56 38.65 -3.74
CA PRO A 505 13.80 38.22 -4.94
C PRO A 505 14.71 37.84 -6.13
N PRO A 506 14.21 36.98 -7.07
CA PRO A 506 12.92 36.31 -7.02
C PRO A 506 12.88 35.29 -5.89
N VAL A 507 11.83 35.37 -5.04
CA VAL A 507 11.70 34.53 -3.84
C VAL A 507 10.22 34.24 -3.57
N TYR A 508 9.95 33.23 -2.79
CA TYR A 508 8.61 32.79 -2.40
C TYR A 508 7.70 33.95 -2.04
N TYR A 509 6.70 34.17 -2.88
CA TYR A 509 5.84 35.36 -2.87
C TYR A 509 5.12 35.64 -1.53
N PRO A 510 4.76 34.64 -0.69
CA PRO A 510 4.20 34.91 0.63
C PRO A 510 5.10 35.67 1.58
N PHE A 511 6.43 35.74 1.34
CA PHE A 511 7.30 36.61 2.14
C PHE A 511 6.92 38.09 2.00
N SER A 512 6.74 38.53 0.74
CA SER A 512 6.34 39.90 0.44
C SER A 512 4.95 40.23 1.00
N ALA A 513 3.98 39.29 0.86
CA ALA A 513 2.65 39.44 1.42
C ALA A 513 2.70 39.52 2.96
N SER A 514 3.40 38.57 3.63
CA SER A 514 3.52 38.58 5.09
C SER A 514 4.14 39.85 5.64
N ILE A 515 5.11 40.48 4.93
CA ILE A 515 5.73 41.74 5.33
C ILE A 515 4.70 42.86 5.22
N ARG A 516 4.01 43.00 4.09
CA ARG A 516 3.06 44.11 3.82
C ARG A 516 1.82 44.00 4.70
N ASP A 517 1.25 42.80 4.83
CA ASP A 517 0.02 42.56 5.60
C ASP A 517 0.25 42.83 7.11
N ASN A 518 1.47 42.61 7.58
CA ASN A 518 1.89 43.01 8.94
C ASN A 518 2.38 44.44 9.02
N ARG A 519 2.18 45.32 8.02
CA ARG A 519 2.49 46.74 7.97
C ARG A 519 4.00 47.05 8.18
N ARG A 520 4.86 46.18 7.67
CA ARG A 520 6.32 46.40 7.63
C ARG A 520 6.72 46.87 6.23
N ARG A 521 7.88 47.51 6.15
CA ARG A 521 8.42 48.02 4.91
C ARG A 521 9.30 46.95 4.25
N LEU A 522 8.96 46.58 3.01
CA LEU A 522 9.72 45.62 2.22
C LEU A 522 11.00 46.25 1.65
N VAL A 523 12.14 45.59 1.84
CA VAL A 523 13.43 45.92 1.21
C VAL A 523 13.90 44.71 0.42
N SER A 524 14.36 44.94 -0.80
CA SER A 524 14.79 43.88 -1.73
C SER A 524 16.30 44.00 -2.02
N ASN A 525 17.02 42.91 -1.76
CA ASN A 525 18.35 42.65 -2.30
C ASN A 525 18.16 41.60 -3.42
N GLN A 526 18.00 42.07 -4.67
CA GLN A 526 17.68 41.21 -5.79
C GLN A 526 18.86 40.27 -6.10
N LEU A 527 18.57 38.98 -6.27
CA LEU A 527 19.54 37.97 -6.75
C LEU A 527 19.98 38.26 -8.17
N VAL A 528 21.24 37.96 -8.46
CA VAL A 528 21.83 38.19 -9.79
C VAL A 528 22.06 36.87 -10.50
N LEU A 529 21.45 36.68 -11.70
CA LEU A 529 21.71 35.52 -12.54
C LEU A 529 23.04 35.76 -13.32
N ARG A 530 24.02 34.88 -13.10
CA ARG A 530 25.31 34.88 -13.80
C ARG A 530 25.63 33.47 -14.24
N ASP A 531 25.92 33.28 -15.51
CA ASP A 531 26.30 31.97 -16.10
C ASP A 531 25.32 30.83 -15.74
N GLY A 532 24.00 31.14 -15.78
CA GLY A 532 22.95 30.15 -15.48
C GLY A 532 22.74 29.88 -13.99
N ARG A 533 23.43 30.59 -13.09
CA ARG A 533 23.33 30.38 -11.63
C ARG A 533 23.04 31.70 -10.90
N TYR A 534 22.10 31.67 -9.95
CA TYR A 534 21.82 32.84 -9.11
C TYR A 534 22.86 33.02 -8.03
N THR A 535 23.29 34.30 -7.81
CA THR A 535 24.27 34.68 -6.83
C THR A 535 23.75 35.86 -5.99
N ILE A 536 24.36 36.06 -4.80
CA ILE A 536 24.04 37.15 -3.89
C ILE A 536 25.02 38.30 -4.13
N ASP A 537 24.51 39.52 -4.28
CA ASP A 537 25.33 40.73 -4.18
C ASP A 537 25.43 41.16 -2.70
N LEU A 538 26.49 40.71 -2.04
CA LEU A 538 26.73 40.99 -0.61
C LEU A 538 26.99 42.47 -0.33
N VAL A 539 27.54 43.22 -1.30
CA VAL A 539 27.77 44.67 -1.14
C VAL A 539 26.46 45.43 -1.14
N ASP A 540 25.54 45.05 -2.09
CA ASP A 540 24.19 45.62 -2.09
C ASP A 540 23.38 45.15 -0.87
N PHE A 541 23.59 43.90 -0.42
CA PHE A 541 22.94 43.36 0.78
C PHE A 541 23.25 44.20 2.02
N GLU A 542 24.53 44.45 2.28
CA GLU A 542 24.96 45.27 3.44
C GLU A 542 24.48 46.70 3.30
N ARG A 543 24.67 47.32 2.11
CA ARG A 543 24.20 48.68 1.84
C ARG A 543 22.69 48.81 2.10
N LYS A 544 21.85 47.87 1.63
CA LYS A 544 20.40 47.88 1.87
C LYS A 544 20.04 47.77 3.33
N ILE A 545 20.81 47.02 4.12
CA ILE A 545 20.62 46.90 5.57
C ILE A 545 20.87 48.26 6.23
N ILE A 546 21.99 48.95 5.90
CA ILE A 546 22.38 50.22 6.48
C ILE A 546 21.41 51.33 6.09
N ASP A 547 21.21 51.54 4.78
CA ASP A 547 20.42 52.64 4.23
C ASP A 547 18.94 52.59 4.67
N ASN A 548 18.41 51.39 4.89
CA ASN A 548 17.03 51.19 5.26
C ASN A 548 16.80 50.88 6.74
N HIS A 549 17.85 50.78 7.54
CA HIS A 549 17.77 50.41 8.96
C HIS A 549 17.02 49.11 9.16
N VAL A 550 17.35 48.09 8.36
CA VAL A 550 16.70 46.77 8.36
C VAL A 550 16.77 46.13 9.75
N LYS A 551 15.66 45.58 10.23
CA LYS A 551 15.56 44.90 11.54
C LYS A 551 15.49 43.39 11.43
N LEU A 552 14.99 42.88 10.29
CA LEU A 552 14.78 41.45 10.04
C LEU A 552 15.18 41.12 8.62
N PHE A 553 15.88 40.01 8.44
CA PHE A 553 16.13 39.38 7.15
C PHE A 553 15.38 38.05 7.08
N ILE A 554 14.63 37.80 6.02
CA ILE A 554 13.97 36.52 5.75
C ILE A 554 14.76 35.79 4.65
N LEU A 555 15.45 34.74 5.06
CA LEU A 555 16.25 33.85 4.22
C LEU A 555 15.40 32.67 3.72
N CYS A 556 15.56 32.28 2.47
CA CYS A 556 15.00 31.06 1.90
C CYS A 556 16.13 30.07 1.58
N ASN A 557 16.17 28.89 2.22
CA ASN A 557 17.24 27.91 2.02
C ASN A 557 16.76 26.47 2.22
N PRO A 558 16.64 25.64 1.16
CA PRO A 558 16.84 25.91 -0.28
C PRO A 558 15.92 27.00 -0.83
N HIS A 559 16.41 27.76 -1.81
CA HIS A 559 15.76 28.97 -2.31
C HIS A 559 14.74 28.70 -3.40
N ASN A 560 13.48 28.92 -3.13
CA ASN A 560 12.38 28.83 -4.07
C ASN A 560 12.04 30.24 -4.63
N PRO A 561 12.01 30.46 -5.95
CA PRO A 561 11.89 29.46 -7.05
C PRO A 561 13.22 29.10 -7.72
N VAL A 562 14.33 29.78 -7.45
CA VAL A 562 15.57 29.68 -8.23
C VAL A 562 16.37 28.39 -8.01
N GLY A 563 15.91 27.50 -7.10
CA GLY A 563 16.48 26.19 -6.88
C GLY A 563 17.84 26.15 -6.20
N ARG A 564 18.36 27.28 -5.66
CA ARG A 564 19.67 27.35 -5.01
C ARG A 564 19.67 26.69 -3.63
N ILE A 565 20.76 25.99 -3.32
CA ILE A 565 21.15 25.64 -1.95
C ILE A 565 22.35 26.54 -1.58
N TRP A 566 22.17 27.45 -0.62
CA TRP A 566 23.23 28.33 -0.23
C TRP A 566 24.36 27.57 0.48
N THR A 567 25.58 27.75 0.05
CA THR A 567 26.76 27.13 0.65
C THR A 567 26.96 27.64 2.06
N LYS A 568 27.68 26.90 2.91
CA LYS A 568 28.04 27.34 4.25
C LYS A 568 28.75 28.70 4.24
N ALA A 569 29.61 28.96 3.24
CA ALA A 569 30.30 30.24 3.10
C ALA A 569 29.34 31.39 2.78
N GLU A 570 28.38 31.21 1.86
CA GLU A 570 27.37 32.21 1.51
C GLU A 570 26.46 32.50 2.71
N LEU A 571 26.00 31.44 3.41
CA LEU A 571 25.21 31.61 4.64
C LEU A 571 25.95 32.35 5.74
N THR A 572 27.21 32.02 5.98
CA THR A 572 28.04 32.67 6.98
C THR A 572 28.26 34.15 6.64
N ALA A 573 28.56 34.48 5.38
CA ALA A 573 28.74 35.85 4.95
C ALA A 573 27.50 36.74 5.18
N MET A 574 26.31 36.22 4.84
CA MET A 574 25.04 36.93 5.14
C MET A 574 24.80 37.07 6.64
N ALA A 575 25.08 35.99 7.40
CA ALA A 575 24.89 35.97 8.84
C ALA A 575 25.86 36.92 9.58
N ASP A 576 27.11 37.05 9.11
CA ASP A 576 28.11 38.02 9.65
C ASP A 576 27.60 39.45 9.48
N ILE A 577 27.15 39.82 8.30
CA ILE A 577 26.60 41.16 8.04
C ILE A 577 25.39 41.41 8.96
N CYS A 578 24.46 40.44 9.07
CA CYS A 578 23.33 40.56 9.97
C CYS A 578 23.73 40.67 11.44
N LEU A 579 24.77 39.97 11.87
CA LEU A 579 25.29 40.04 13.24
C LEU A 579 25.91 41.41 13.55
N ILE A 580 26.72 41.96 12.62
CA ILE A 580 27.36 43.28 12.73
C ILE A 580 26.31 44.38 12.90
N HIS A 581 25.22 44.34 12.13
CA HIS A 581 24.20 45.38 12.11
C HIS A 581 22.99 45.09 13.01
N ASP A 582 23.08 44.08 13.91
CA ASP A 582 22.00 43.63 14.83
C ASP A 582 20.67 43.28 14.12
N VAL A 583 20.75 42.73 12.92
CA VAL A 583 19.59 42.23 12.17
C VAL A 583 19.23 40.81 12.62
N LYS A 584 17.96 40.54 12.94
CA LYS A 584 17.47 39.20 13.24
C LYS A 584 17.27 38.43 11.93
N ILE A 585 17.27 37.12 12.00
CA ILE A 585 17.13 36.26 10.83
C ILE A 585 15.94 35.31 11.02
N VAL A 586 15.09 35.21 10.01
CA VAL A 586 14.14 34.07 9.86
C VAL A 586 14.63 33.25 8.70
N SER A 587 15.04 32.01 8.97
CA SER A 587 15.47 31.06 7.94
C SER A 587 14.30 30.12 7.60
N ASP A 588 13.73 30.25 6.41
CA ASP A 588 12.75 29.33 5.89
C ASP A 588 13.46 28.14 5.25
N GLU A 589 13.44 27.01 5.94
CA GLU A 589 14.11 25.76 5.57
C GLU A 589 13.12 24.64 5.26
N ILE A 590 11.92 25.00 4.81
CA ILE A 590 10.84 24.02 4.51
C ILE A 590 11.23 23.03 3.41
N HIS A 591 12.18 23.37 2.55
CA HIS A 591 12.72 22.52 1.48
C HIS A 591 14.03 21.81 1.85
N ALA A 592 14.44 21.82 3.10
CA ALA A 592 15.73 21.32 3.61
C ALA A 592 16.11 19.92 3.14
N ASP A 593 15.12 19.04 3.03
CA ASP A 593 15.32 17.64 2.66
C ASP A 593 15.61 17.42 1.16
N PHE A 594 15.30 18.41 0.30
CA PHE A 594 15.44 18.28 -1.15
C PHE A 594 16.76 18.87 -1.64
N ALA A 595 17.77 18.00 -1.73
CA ALA A 595 19.04 18.31 -2.40
C ALA A 595 19.27 17.30 -3.53
N PHE A 596 19.53 17.79 -4.75
CA PHE A 596 19.86 16.92 -5.87
C PHE A 596 21.32 16.40 -5.79
N PRO A 597 21.65 15.28 -6.45
CA PRO A 597 23.00 14.71 -6.40
C PRO A 597 24.09 15.73 -6.71
N GLY A 598 25.14 15.76 -5.89
CA GLY A 598 26.25 16.71 -6.00
C GLY A 598 26.09 17.98 -5.16
N HIS A 599 24.94 18.19 -4.53
CA HIS A 599 24.67 19.34 -3.68
C HIS A 599 24.37 18.91 -2.24
N ALA A 600 24.78 19.72 -1.26
CA ALA A 600 24.57 19.43 0.14
C ALA A 600 23.93 20.64 0.85
N TYR A 601 22.80 20.40 1.50
CA TYR A 601 22.14 21.40 2.33
C TYR A 601 22.88 21.58 3.65
N THR A 602 22.99 22.82 4.09
CA THR A 602 23.55 23.19 5.39
C THR A 602 22.46 23.87 6.24
N PRO A 603 22.04 23.26 7.37
CA PRO A 603 21.10 23.91 8.29
C PRO A 603 21.70 25.23 8.84
N PHE A 604 20.93 26.28 8.83
CA PHE A 604 21.37 27.56 9.39
C PHE A 604 21.82 27.43 10.87
N GLY A 605 21.14 26.55 11.61
CA GLY A 605 21.44 26.27 13.02
C GLY A 605 22.83 25.67 13.30
N THR A 606 23.53 25.18 12.27
CA THR A 606 24.87 24.56 12.38
C THR A 606 26.00 25.57 12.13
N LEU A 607 25.70 26.82 11.76
CA LEU A 607 26.72 27.84 11.46
C LEU A 607 27.48 28.30 12.69
N GLY A 608 26.89 28.21 13.87
CA GLY A 608 27.47 28.56 15.14
C GLY A 608 26.52 29.30 16.08
N GLU A 609 26.83 29.27 17.37
CA GLU A 609 25.95 29.82 18.41
C GLU A 609 25.61 31.32 18.25
N PRO A 610 26.53 32.22 17.85
CA PRO A 610 26.18 33.62 17.68
C PRO A 610 25.06 33.86 16.66
N TYR A 611 25.05 33.11 15.57
CA TYR A 611 24.03 33.19 14.51
C TYR A 611 22.72 32.53 14.95
N LEU A 612 22.83 31.36 15.57
CA LEU A 612 21.68 30.58 16.07
C LEU A 612 20.87 31.40 17.10
N ARG A 613 21.53 32.19 17.96
CA ARG A 613 20.86 33.09 18.92
C ARG A 613 20.13 34.28 18.27
N LYS A 614 20.36 34.56 17.01
CA LYS A 614 19.67 35.61 16.24
C LYS A 614 18.59 35.09 15.33
N ALA A 615 18.42 33.74 15.27
CA ALA A 615 17.62 33.10 14.26
C ALA A 615 16.30 32.51 14.80
N VAL A 616 15.29 32.54 13.92
CA VAL A 616 14.09 31.71 13.95
C VAL A 616 14.15 30.77 12.74
N ILE A 617 14.28 29.46 12.95
CA ILE A 617 14.46 28.49 11.89
C ILE A 617 13.14 27.77 11.68
N CYS A 618 12.57 27.90 10.48
CA CYS A 618 11.25 27.39 10.10
C CYS A 618 11.39 26.12 9.26
N THR A 619 10.91 25.01 9.78
CA THR A 619 10.89 23.70 9.10
C THR A 619 9.50 23.07 9.14
N ALA A 620 9.21 22.14 8.26
CA ALA A 620 7.94 21.41 8.27
C ALA A 620 8.03 20.06 7.51
N PRO A 621 7.27 19.04 7.92
CA PRO A 621 7.15 17.78 7.17
C PRO A 621 6.30 17.91 5.91
N SER A 622 5.67 19.06 5.71
CA SER A 622 4.64 19.28 4.68
C SER A 622 5.14 19.12 3.26
N LYS A 623 6.39 19.53 2.98
CA LYS A 623 7.01 19.35 1.66
C LYS A 623 7.66 17.98 1.56
N THR A 624 8.41 17.55 2.56
CA THR A 624 9.13 16.28 2.59
C THR A 624 8.19 15.08 2.36
N PHE A 625 7.01 15.08 3.01
CA PHE A 625 6.10 13.95 3.04
C PHE A 625 4.72 14.21 2.42
N ASN A 626 4.57 15.33 1.69
CA ASN A 626 3.29 15.73 1.07
C ASN A 626 2.13 15.91 2.06
N LEU A 627 2.37 16.62 3.17
CA LEU A 627 1.42 16.79 4.28
C LEU A 627 0.91 18.22 4.43
N ALA A 628 0.97 19.06 3.39
CA ALA A 628 0.66 20.48 3.47
C ALA A 628 -0.76 20.77 4.03
N GLY A 629 -1.75 19.98 3.65
CA GLY A 629 -3.14 20.12 4.12
C GLY A 629 -3.35 19.81 5.61
N LEU A 630 -2.38 19.14 6.26
CA LEU A 630 -2.43 18.79 7.69
C LEU A 630 -1.85 19.85 8.61
N GLN A 631 -1.26 20.91 8.06
CA GLN A 631 -0.89 22.15 8.76
C GLN A 631 -0.08 21.94 10.04
N VAL A 632 1.14 21.42 9.94
CA VAL A 632 2.13 21.28 11.03
C VAL A 632 3.47 21.79 10.59
N SER A 633 4.11 22.60 11.43
CA SER A 633 5.49 23.07 11.25
C SER A 633 6.25 23.04 12.56
N ASN A 634 7.56 22.82 12.46
CA ASN A 634 8.51 22.75 13.57
C ASN A 634 9.45 23.96 13.48
N ILE A 635 9.33 24.86 14.45
CA ILE A 635 10.11 26.12 14.50
C ILE A 635 11.14 26.02 15.61
N PHE A 636 12.41 26.17 15.27
CA PHE A 636 13.49 26.09 16.24
C PHE A 636 13.98 27.50 16.58
N ILE A 637 13.95 27.87 17.87
CA ILE A 637 14.35 29.14 18.39
C ILE A 637 15.22 28.91 19.63
N ALA A 638 16.54 29.05 19.49
CA ALA A 638 17.46 28.76 20.57
C ALA A 638 17.46 29.87 21.68
N ASP A 639 17.32 31.15 21.28
CA ASP A 639 17.25 32.25 22.21
C ASP A 639 15.92 32.28 23.00
N GLY A 640 15.99 32.28 24.31
CA GLY A 640 14.83 32.23 25.21
C GLY A 640 13.94 33.47 25.15
N GLU A 641 14.52 34.66 24.90
CA GLU A 641 13.74 35.89 24.79
C GLU A 641 13.00 35.99 23.47
N ILE A 642 13.66 35.64 22.36
CA ILE A 642 13.03 35.58 21.06
C ILE A 642 11.89 34.54 21.10
N ARG A 643 12.14 33.36 21.67
CA ARG A 643 11.15 32.28 21.79
C ARG A 643 9.93 32.68 22.62
N ARG A 644 10.17 33.43 23.72
CA ARG A 644 9.06 33.94 24.55
C ARG A 644 8.21 34.96 23.78
N LYS A 645 8.84 35.94 23.11
CA LYS A 645 8.13 36.91 22.26
C LYS A 645 7.34 36.23 21.15
N PHE A 646 7.93 35.25 20.49
CA PHE A 646 7.30 34.49 19.42
C PHE A 646 6.07 33.73 19.93
N ARG A 647 6.15 33.06 21.09
CA ARG A 647 5.03 32.41 21.73
C ARG A 647 3.91 33.38 22.13
N GLN A 648 4.24 34.57 22.57
CA GLN A 648 3.27 35.63 22.89
C GLN A 648 2.47 36.03 21.64
N GLU A 649 3.10 36.16 20.49
CA GLU A 649 2.41 36.47 19.23
C GLU A 649 1.50 35.33 18.77
N ILE A 650 1.91 34.09 18.96
CA ILE A 650 1.02 32.93 18.67
C ILE A 650 -0.21 32.97 19.60
N ASN A 651 0.01 33.14 20.89
CA ASN A 651 -1.09 33.19 21.88
C ASN A 651 -2.05 34.34 21.59
N ALA A 652 -1.58 35.48 21.12
CA ALA A 652 -2.39 36.64 20.76
C ALA A 652 -3.32 36.36 19.56
N THR A 653 -3.04 35.37 18.73
CA THR A 653 -3.95 34.92 17.66
C THR A 653 -5.09 34.01 18.15
N GLY A 654 -5.06 33.59 19.42
CA GLY A 654 -5.99 32.60 19.98
C GLY A 654 -5.70 31.15 19.55
N TYR A 655 -4.64 30.91 18.80
CA TYR A 655 -4.25 29.56 18.40
C TYR A 655 -3.49 28.85 19.52
N SER A 656 -4.17 27.95 20.24
CA SER A 656 -3.63 27.32 21.45
C SER A 656 -3.16 25.89 21.26
N GLN A 657 -3.72 25.16 20.31
CA GLN A 657 -3.45 23.73 20.12
C GLN A 657 -3.33 23.37 18.66
N MET A 658 -2.41 22.43 18.37
CA MET A 658 -2.19 21.93 17.04
C MET A 658 -3.27 20.94 16.60
N ASN A 659 -3.52 20.87 15.32
CA ASN A 659 -4.35 19.85 14.70
C ASN A 659 -3.82 18.44 15.02
N MET A 660 -4.65 17.63 15.68
CA MET A 660 -4.30 16.26 16.10
C MET A 660 -3.84 15.39 14.90
N ALA A 661 -4.56 15.45 13.78
CA ALA A 661 -4.21 14.68 12.59
C ALA A 661 -2.83 15.07 12.06
N GLY A 662 -2.51 16.36 12.09
CA GLY A 662 -1.20 16.86 11.70
C GLY A 662 -0.06 16.35 12.59
N LEU A 663 -0.27 16.33 13.91
CA LEU A 663 0.73 15.81 14.87
C LEU A 663 0.98 14.32 14.67
N VAL A 664 -0.08 13.52 14.54
CA VAL A 664 0.00 12.06 14.31
C VAL A 664 0.69 11.75 13.00
N ALA A 665 0.32 12.47 11.93
CA ALA A 665 0.91 12.28 10.61
C ALA A 665 2.39 12.67 10.57
N ALA A 666 2.74 13.81 11.18
CA ALA A 666 4.12 14.29 11.21
C ALA A 666 5.03 13.34 12.00
N GLN A 667 4.58 12.84 13.15
CA GLN A 667 5.34 11.88 13.95
C GLN A 667 5.60 10.60 13.15
N ALA A 668 4.56 9.98 12.59
CA ALA A 668 4.70 8.76 11.79
C ALA A 668 5.58 8.96 10.54
N ALA A 669 5.52 10.14 9.91
CA ALA A 669 6.36 10.48 8.77
C ALA A 669 7.85 10.55 9.15
N TYR A 670 8.20 11.20 10.26
CA TYR A 670 9.58 11.30 10.73
C TYR A 670 10.13 9.97 11.29
N GLU A 671 9.28 9.13 11.91
CA GLU A 671 9.68 7.82 12.42
C GLU A 671 9.93 6.81 11.29
N ASP A 672 8.98 6.66 10.36
CA ASP A 672 8.93 5.54 9.42
C ASP A 672 8.86 5.96 7.94
N GLY A 673 8.96 7.27 7.62
CA GLY A 673 8.84 7.79 6.25
C GLY A 673 10.15 7.86 5.47
N GLU A 674 11.30 7.51 6.07
CA GLU A 674 12.63 7.74 5.47
C GLU A 674 12.83 6.98 4.16
N ALA A 675 12.48 5.69 4.12
CA ALA A 675 12.60 4.88 2.92
C ALA A 675 11.72 5.38 1.76
N TRP A 676 10.51 5.87 2.07
CA TRP A 676 9.63 6.50 1.09
C TRP A 676 10.25 7.78 0.53
N PHE A 677 10.84 8.60 1.39
CA PHE A 677 11.48 9.84 0.99
C PHE A 677 12.73 9.58 0.12
N ASP A 678 13.54 8.58 0.44
CA ASP A 678 14.70 8.20 -0.36
C ASP A 678 14.29 7.73 -1.77
N ALA A 679 13.24 6.93 -1.86
CA ALA A 679 12.65 6.52 -3.13
C ALA A 679 12.08 7.72 -3.92
N LEU A 680 11.42 8.66 -3.24
CA LEU A 680 10.94 9.90 -3.85
C LEU A 680 12.10 10.73 -4.44
N GLN A 681 13.22 10.86 -3.72
CA GLN A 681 14.40 11.60 -4.19
C GLN A 681 14.98 10.98 -5.49
N VAL A 682 15.04 9.67 -5.57
CA VAL A 682 15.44 8.96 -6.81
C VAL A 682 14.48 9.27 -7.95
N TYR A 683 13.17 9.21 -7.68
CA TYR A 683 12.13 9.48 -8.67
C TYR A 683 12.18 10.93 -9.18
N LEU A 684 12.30 11.90 -8.28
CA LEU A 684 12.43 13.32 -8.62
C LEU A 684 13.70 13.61 -9.42
N THR A 685 14.80 12.94 -9.11
CA THR A 685 16.04 13.01 -9.91
C THR A 685 15.81 12.53 -11.35
N GLY A 686 15.03 11.45 -11.51
CA GLY A 686 14.60 10.95 -12.83
C GLY A 686 13.71 11.95 -13.58
N ASN A 687 12.75 12.56 -12.89
CA ASN A 687 11.88 13.60 -13.48
C ASN A 687 12.68 14.86 -13.86
N LEU A 688 13.66 15.26 -13.06
CA LEU A 688 14.55 16.37 -13.41
C LEU A 688 15.39 16.04 -14.66
N ALA A 689 15.89 14.81 -14.80
CA ALA A 689 16.61 14.39 -16.00
C ALA A 689 15.72 14.43 -17.25
N ILE A 690 14.44 13.99 -17.14
CA ILE A 690 13.45 14.10 -18.22
C ILE A 690 13.24 15.56 -18.60
N LEU A 691 13.03 16.45 -17.63
CA LEU A 691 12.83 17.88 -17.87
C LEU A 691 14.06 18.49 -18.57
N ARG A 692 15.28 18.22 -18.08
CA ARG A 692 16.54 18.71 -18.64
C ARG A 692 16.69 18.31 -20.09
N GLN A 693 16.64 17.01 -20.39
CA GLN A 693 16.76 16.49 -21.75
C GLN A 693 15.72 17.11 -22.67
N PHE A 694 14.45 17.18 -22.22
CA PHE A 694 13.37 17.69 -23.03
C PHE A 694 13.54 19.19 -23.33
N THR A 695 14.00 19.98 -22.35
CA THR A 695 14.25 21.41 -22.50
C THR A 695 15.37 21.67 -23.50
N GLU A 696 16.49 20.94 -23.39
CA GLU A 696 17.64 21.06 -24.28
C GLU A 696 17.33 20.67 -25.74
N GLU A 697 16.62 19.55 -25.93
CA GLU A 697 16.42 18.97 -27.25
C GLU A 697 15.17 19.49 -27.99
N ARG A 698 14.12 19.88 -27.25
CA ARG A 698 12.76 20.03 -27.81
C ARG A 698 12.07 21.36 -27.52
N LEU A 699 12.58 22.19 -26.61
CA LEU A 699 11.97 23.48 -26.24
C LEU A 699 12.86 24.67 -26.67
N PRO A 700 12.87 25.05 -27.95
CA PRO A 700 13.74 26.12 -28.42
C PRO A 700 13.39 27.45 -27.76
N GLY A 701 14.40 28.13 -27.20
CA GLY A 701 14.26 29.42 -26.54
C GLY A 701 13.84 29.32 -25.06
N VAL A 702 13.72 28.09 -24.53
CA VAL A 702 13.49 27.85 -23.09
C VAL A 702 14.76 27.24 -22.49
N THR A 703 15.19 27.77 -21.37
CA THR A 703 16.38 27.28 -20.65
C THR A 703 15.99 26.85 -19.22
N LEU A 704 16.41 25.66 -18.82
CA LEU A 704 16.30 25.21 -17.43
C LEU A 704 17.38 25.90 -16.60
N ILE A 705 17.01 26.68 -15.57
CA ILE A 705 17.94 27.06 -14.52
C ILE A 705 18.17 25.80 -13.65
N GLU A 706 19.39 25.30 -13.68
CA GLU A 706 19.72 24.03 -13.04
C GLU A 706 19.48 24.09 -11.53
N PRO A 707 18.53 23.33 -10.96
CA PRO A 707 18.22 23.36 -9.56
C PRO A 707 19.24 22.55 -8.74
N GLU A 708 19.74 23.12 -7.66
CA GLU A 708 20.56 22.42 -6.66
C GLU A 708 19.67 21.69 -5.65
N GLY A 709 18.45 22.21 -5.44
CA GLY A 709 17.43 21.67 -4.54
C GLY A 709 16.02 22.07 -4.92
N THR A 710 15.05 21.61 -4.16
CA THR A 710 13.60 21.68 -4.38
C THR A 710 13.14 20.84 -5.57
N TYR A 711 11.82 20.55 -5.65
CA TYR A 711 11.20 19.91 -6.81
C TYR A 711 10.38 20.90 -7.67
N LEU A 712 10.81 22.18 -7.63
CA LEU A 712 10.14 23.31 -8.27
C LEU A 712 11.10 24.02 -9.23
N PRO A 713 11.51 23.36 -10.33
CA PRO A 713 12.41 23.94 -11.32
C PRO A 713 11.93 25.26 -11.89
N TRP A 714 12.92 26.13 -12.25
CA TRP A 714 12.76 27.46 -12.78
C TRP A 714 13.14 27.48 -14.25
N LEU A 715 12.18 27.82 -15.12
CA LEU A 715 12.34 27.84 -16.57
C LEU A 715 12.44 29.27 -17.08
N ASP A 716 13.51 29.58 -17.79
CA ASP A 716 13.74 30.86 -18.47
C ASP A 716 13.20 30.82 -19.90
N PHE A 717 12.20 31.64 -20.19
CA PHE A 717 11.60 31.80 -21.52
C PHE A 717 12.12 33.02 -22.27
N SER A 718 13.14 33.72 -21.79
CA SER A 718 13.67 34.95 -22.42
C SER A 718 14.08 34.75 -23.87
N GLY A 719 14.63 33.56 -24.20
CA GLY A 719 14.98 33.18 -25.57
C GLY A 719 13.81 33.04 -26.54
N THR A 720 12.55 33.02 -26.05
CA THR A 720 11.33 33.02 -26.88
C THR A 720 10.86 34.44 -27.21
N GLY A 721 11.39 35.45 -26.51
CA GLY A 721 10.92 36.83 -26.60
C GLY A 721 9.61 37.14 -25.83
N MET A 722 9.03 36.14 -25.16
CA MET A 722 7.79 36.30 -24.37
C MET A 722 8.10 36.67 -22.92
N LYS A 723 7.28 37.53 -22.33
CA LYS A 723 7.34 37.93 -20.92
C LYS A 723 5.99 38.44 -20.43
N GLY A 724 5.80 38.45 -19.11
CA GLY A 724 4.61 38.98 -18.46
C GLY A 724 3.35 38.31 -18.96
N LYS A 725 2.30 39.09 -19.16
CA LYS A 725 0.99 38.58 -19.62
C LYS A 725 1.07 37.77 -20.91
N THR A 726 1.96 38.11 -21.85
CA THR A 726 2.10 37.37 -23.11
C THR A 726 2.61 35.94 -22.85
N LEU A 727 3.50 35.77 -21.88
CA LEU A 727 4.00 34.48 -21.49
C LEU A 727 2.92 33.66 -20.72
N ASP A 728 2.21 34.29 -19.77
CA ASP A 728 1.11 33.62 -19.05
C ASP A 728 -0.01 33.18 -19.98
N ASP A 729 -0.42 34.06 -20.92
CA ASP A 729 -1.45 33.73 -21.95
C ASP A 729 -0.98 32.56 -22.84
N PHE A 730 0.29 32.53 -23.23
CA PHE A 730 0.86 31.41 -23.98
C PHE A 730 0.84 30.10 -23.17
N ILE A 731 1.30 30.10 -21.94
CA ILE A 731 1.33 28.91 -21.06
C ILE A 731 -0.08 28.37 -20.83
N VAL A 732 -1.03 29.27 -20.54
CA VAL A 732 -2.39 28.86 -20.13
C VAL A 732 -3.25 28.51 -21.34
N ASN A 733 -3.30 29.41 -22.35
CA ASN A 733 -4.31 29.29 -23.41
C ASN A 733 -3.80 28.56 -24.65
N GLU A 734 -2.47 28.58 -24.92
CA GLU A 734 -1.88 27.88 -26.07
C GLU A 734 -1.28 26.52 -25.68
N ALA A 735 -0.57 26.44 -24.56
CA ALA A 735 0.01 25.19 -24.08
C ALA A 735 -0.94 24.38 -23.17
N GLY A 736 -2.02 24.98 -22.65
CA GLY A 736 -2.97 24.29 -21.76
C GLY A 736 -2.36 23.89 -20.42
N LEU A 737 -1.40 24.66 -19.92
CA LEU A 737 -0.69 24.41 -18.67
C LEU A 737 -0.99 25.49 -17.64
N TRP A 738 -1.00 25.12 -16.38
CA TRP A 738 -1.01 26.07 -15.28
C TRP A 738 0.28 25.95 -14.50
N LEU A 739 1.23 26.84 -14.79
CA LEU A 739 2.49 27.02 -14.08
C LEU A 739 2.38 28.23 -13.14
N ASP A 740 3.40 28.46 -12.30
CA ASP A 740 3.50 29.73 -11.56
C ASP A 740 4.25 30.76 -12.38
N ASP A 741 3.57 31.87 -12.69
CA ASP A 741 4.17 33.00 -13.37
C ASP A 741 5.32 33.60 -12.54
N GLY A 742 6.44 33.85 -13.20
CA GLY A 742 7.64 34.35 -12.54
C GLY A 742 7.48 35.71 -11.90
N GLU A 743 6.62 36.57 -12.42
CA GLU A 743 6.38 37.92 -11.88
C GLU A 743 5.86 37.92 -10.43
N ILE A 744 5.13 36.86 -10.03
CA ILE A 744 4.63 36.77 -8.65
C ILE A 744 5.73 36.64 -7.60
N PHE A 745 6.92 36.14 -8.02
CA PHE A 745 8.09 35.99 -7.13
C PHE A 745 8.90 37.29 -6.93
N GLY A 746 8.47 38.36 -7.59
CA GLY A 746 9.08 39.67 -7.48
C GLY A 746 10.13 39.99 -8.54
N PRO A 747 10.88 41.09 -8.37
CA PRO A 747 11.85 41.55 -9.36
C PRO A 747 12.84 40.45 -9.79
N GLY A 748 13.09 40.33 -11.09
CA GLY A 748 13.92 39.29 -11.70
C GLY A 748 13.20 38.01 -12.02
N GLY A 749 11.87 38.00 -11.87
CA GLY A 749 11.03 36.87 -12.29
C GLY A 749 10.39 37.04 -13.68
N GLU A 750 10.53 38.21 -14.31
CA GLU A 750 9.95 38.52 -15.62
C GLU A 750 10.54 37.62 -16.70
N GLY A 751 9.70 36.90 -17.44
CA GLY A 751 10.10 35.95 -18.48
C GLY A 751 10.42 34.55 -17.97
N PHE A 752 10.16 34.27 -16.70
CA PHE A 752 10.31 32.95 -16.10
C PHE A 752 8.98 32.27 -15.77
N GLN A 753 9.02 30.94 -15.63
CA GLN A 753 7.91 30.14 -15.14
C GLN A 753 8.44 29.06 -14.18
N ARG A 754 7.74 28.81 -13.08
CA ARG A 754 8.08 27.72 -12.14
C ARG A 754 7.21 26.50 -12.40
N ILE A 755 7.82 25.34 -12.60
CA ILE A 755 7.12 24.06 -12.80
C ILE A 755 7.31 23.15 -11.58
N ASN A 756 6.25 22.43 -11.19
CA ASN A 756 6.33 21.40 -10.17
C ASN A 756 6.53 20.02 -10.83
N ILE A 757 7.68 19.37 -10.58
CA ILE A 757 7.99 18.05 -11.14
C ILE A 757 7.67 16.88 -10.19
N ALA A 758 7.05 17.15 -9.03
CA ALA A 758 6.61 16.11 -8.10
C ALA A 758 5.25 15.53 -8.51
N CYS A 759 5.25 14.92 -9.70
CA CYS A 759 4.12 14.26 -10.34
C CYS A 759 4.58 12.98 -11.06
N PRO A 760 3.68 12.06 -11.47
CA PRO A 760 4.03 10.92 -12.30
C PRO A 760 4.78 11.35 -13.57
N ALA A 761 5.79 10.55 -13.96
CA ALA A 761 6.60 10.86 -15.16
C ALA A 761 5.76 10.99 -16.43
N ALA A 762 4.65 10.26 -16.53
CA ALA A 762 3.70 10.37 -17.62
C ALA A 762 3.05 11.77 -17.67
N THR A 763 2.65 12.32 -16.53
CA THR A 763 2.07 13.67 -16.40
C THR A 763 3.10 14.74 -16.78
N LEU A 764 4.35 14.60 -16.31
CA LEU A 764 5.43 15.51 -16.71
C LEU A 764 5.67 15.49 -18.23
N LYS A 765 5.77 14.29 -18.83
CA LYS A 765 5.94 14.14 -20.28
C LYS A 765 4.78 14.72 -21.08
N GLN A 766 3.55 14.57 -20.58
CA GLN A 766 2.36 15.19 -21.16
C GLN A 766 2.49 16.71 -21.16
N ALA A 767 2.81 17.32 -20.02
CA ALA A 767 2.99 18.77 -19.88
C ALA A 767 4.07 19.30 -20.84
N LEU A 768 5.21 18.63 -20.90
CA LEU A 768 6.31 19.01 -21.80
C LEU A 768 5.94 18.85 -23.29
N GLY A 769 5.17 17.82 -23.63
CA GLY A 769 4.66 17.62 -24.98
C GLY A 769 3.68 18.71 -25.44
N GLN A 770 2.79 19.16 -24.54
CA GLN A 770 1.88 20.29 -24.77
C GLN A 770 2.68 21.58 -25.01
N LEU A 771 3.68 21.85 -24.18
CA LEU A 771 4.56 23.03 -24.32
C LEU A 771 5.30 23.03 -25.65
N GLU A 772 5.88 21.88 -26.05
CA GLU A 772 6.56 21.71 -27.35
C GLU A 772 5.61 22.00 -28.52
N ALA A 773 4.39 21.41 -28.48
CA ALA A 773 3.42 21.58 -29.55
C ALA A 773 3.01 23.07 -29.71
N ALA A 774 2.81 23.77 -28.61
CA ALA A 774 2.48 25.20 -28.61
C ALA A 774 3.64 26.06 -29.16
N LEU A 775 4.90 25.80 -28.75
CA LEU A 775 6.07 26.50 -29.28
C LEU A 775 6.25 26.28 -30.80
N LYS A 776 6.06 25.05 -31.28
CA LYS A 776 6.14 24.73 -32.72
C LYS A 776 5.06 25.44 -33.52
N LYS A 777 3.82 25.48 -33.03
CA LYS A 777 2.70 26.20 -33.68
C LYS A 777 3.02 27.68 -33.81
N ARG A 778 3.55 28.30 -32.76
CA ARG A 778 3.87 29.74 -32.77
C ARG A 778 5.06 30.10 -33.69
N LYS A 779 6.03 29.19 -33.85
CA LYS A 779 7.16 29.39 -34.78
C LYS A 779 6.74 29.33 -36.26
N ASN A 780 5.64 28.61 -36.55
CA ASN A 780 5.14 28.43 -37.91
C ASN A 780 4.10 29.51 -38.31
N ASN A 781 3.59 30.29 -37.37
CA ASN A 781 2.75 31.45 -37.55
C ASN A 781 3.59 32.74 -37.50
#